data_66f5c9f56f1dd1d5e1a66d8d5f6c52bf
#
_entry.id   66f5c9f56f1dd1d5e1a66d8d5f6c52bf
#
_cell.length_a   1.000
_cell.length_b   1.000
_cell.length_c   1.000
_cell.angle_alpha   90.00
_cell.angle_beta   90.00
_cell.angle_gamma   90.00
#
_symmetry.space_group_name_H-M   'P 1'
#
loop_
_entity.id
_entity.type
_entity.pdbx_description
1 polymer ?
#
loop_
_entity_poly.entity_id
_entity_poly.type
_entity_poly.pdbx_seq_one_letter_code
_entity_poly.pdbx_strand_id
1 'polypeptide(L)'
;VQFVDSNLPILLINTDIDTNTSQPLEITDEPKVLATMKIIRRPDGTRNYLTDQNSPEFLNYNGRIKIELRGSSSMELPKKSYSLTTVKSDNTSNNNVSILGMPSENDWILNSLAFDPSLIRDYLSYDISRKMGNYASRTQYCEVVLNGDYIGLYVFQEKIKANANRVDVAKIEKTDISLNNLTGGYITKADRPDINEPPTWVMEDTNFVHVLPKPENATPEQTAYIKGEFDRFSDNLYNYDLENGYQTIIDVPSFVDFMLVNELSSNADAYQYSTFFHKDRGGKLRAGPIWDLNLSFGSSFTNSSDVDQWQFSNGNKTGPWFWAGLFDNRTFPCYFSRRWNEMIQPTKPMNLEVLTSFIDATLLYISEAIPREHERWGTLANHTDDVANMKTFISERIVWITNNIGPYSNCSNVEVPPLVITKINYNPTTTAEFPANSDLEFIAIQNTGSEPVNLSGIYLSQLGTNYQFPYNAVIGVNETIYLSGNLDAFQRKYGFSAFGQYSRNLSNTSQKIVLADSYGNVIDTVEYFDTTPWPLEADGTGSYLQLIDTSLDNNVAANWQPSTNAILSTNAFKSSDSVIVYPNPVATTLFIQSIKPITNIKVFDVLGTLLQNVPVNANLGTVNLSTYAKGVYFVAVYDENGSTTKRIIKQ
;
A
#
# COMPACT_ATOMS: atom_id res chain seq x y z
N VAL A 1 28.74 8.26 -28.31
CA VAL A 1 28.78 9.16 -27.11
C VAL A 1 30.10 8.95 -26.38
N GLN A 2 30.93 9.99 -26.25
CA GLN A 2 32.07 9.97 -25.33
C GLN A 2 31.61 10.41 -23.95
N PHE A 3 31.60 9.49 -22.99
CA PHE A 3 31.10 9.74 -21.62
C PHE A 3 32.26 9.66 -20.62
N VAL A 4 32.46 10.71 -19.83
CA VAL A 4 33.56 10.80 -18.85
C VAL A 4 33.10 11.29 -17.46
N ASP A 5 32.03 12.08 -17.39
CA ASP A 5 31.54 12.69 -16.18
C ASP A 5 30.05 13.07 -16.28
N SER A 6 29.42 13.31 -15.13
CA SER A 6 28.01 13.73 -15.03
C SER A 6 27.75 14.51 -13.75
N ASN A 7 26.75 15.40 -13.78
CA ASN A 7 26.12 15.94 -12.57
C ASN A 7 25.18 14.93 -11.88
N LEU A 8 24.79 13.87 -12.58
CA LEU A 8 23.96 12.77 -12.06
C LEU A 8 24.84 11.65 -11.50
N PRO A 9 24.33 10.77 -10.62
CA PRO A 9 24.99 9.52 -10.26
C PRO A 9 25.35 8.70 -11.52
N ILE A 10 26.50 8.04 -11.50
CA ILE A 10 26.97 7.19 -12.60
C ILE A 10 26.93 5.73 -12.12
N LEU A 11 26.21 4.88 -12.86
CA LEU A 11 26.13 3.45 -12.61
C LEU A 11 27.03 2.71 -13.62
N LEU A 12 27.96 1.93 -13.09
CA LEU A 12 28.83 1.04 -13.86
C LEU A 12 28.40 -0.39 -13.58
N ILE A 13 27.90 -1.09 -14.61
CA ILE A 13 27.48 -2.48 -14.51
C ILE A 13 28.32 -3.31 -15.46
N ASN A 14 28.95 -4.36 -14.93
CA ASN A 14 29.71 -5.32 -15.73
C ASN A 14 29.20 -6.72 -15.42
N THR A 15 28.63 -7.39 -16.43
CA THR A 15 28.23 -8.79 -16.33
C THR A 15 29.46 -9.68 -16.21
N ASP A 16 29.29 -10.83 -15.59
CA ASP A 16 30.36 -11.81 -15.53
C ASP A 16 30.72 -12.29 -16.96
N ILE A 17 31.93 -12.80 -17.10
CA ILE A 17 32.43 -13.29 -18.40
C ILE A 17 31.96 -14.71 -18.63
N ASP A 18 31.40 -14.97 -19.79
CA ASP A 18 31.13 -16.33 -20.28
C ASP A 18 32.47 -17.06 -20.52
N THR A 19 32.71 -18.13 -19.81
CA THR A 19 33.95 -18.90 -19.90
C THR A 19 34.15 -19.56 -21.25
N ASN A 20 33.12 -19.76 -22.06
CA ASN A 20 33.20 -20.38 -23.38
C ASN A 20 33.54 -19.36 -24.46
N THR A 21 33.01 -18.16 -24.36
CA THR A 21 33.16 -17.11 -25.40
C THR A 21 34.17 -16.05 -25.01
N SER A 22 34.56 -15.96 -23.75
CA SER A 22 35.39 -14.88 -23.18
C SER A 22 34.77 -13.50 -23.37
N GLN A 23 33.43 -13.41 -23.53
CA GLN A 23 32.68 -12.17 -23.65
C GLN A 23 31.81 -11.95 -22.41
N PRO A 24 31.41 -10.71 -22.11
CA PRO A 24 30.42 -10.44 -21.09
C PRO A 24 29.12 -11.24 -21.34
N LEU A 25 28.56 -11.83 -20.30
CA LEU A 25 27.27 -12.51 -20.39
C LEU A 25 26.19 -11.58 -20.90
N GLU A 26 25.41 -12.04 -21.87
CA GLU A 26 24.24 -11.33 -22.37
C GLU A 26 23.14 -11.32 -21.27
N ILE A 27 22.50 -10.17 -21.08
CA ILE A 27 21.40 -10.05 -20.15
C ILE A 27 20.12 -10.52 -20.83
N THR A 28 19.50 -11.54 -20.28
CA THR A 28 18.25 -12.15 -20.76
C THR A 28 17.09 -11.81 -19.82
N ASP A 29 15.86 -12.14 -20.21
CA ASP A 29 14.68 -12.04 -19.35
C ASP A 29 14.79 -13.02 -18.18
N GLU A 30 15.07 -14.30 -18.49
CA GLU A 30 15.37 -15.36 -17.50
C GLU A 30 16.42 -16.34 -18.05
N PRO A 31 17.32 -16.83 -17.22
CA PRO A 31 17.58 -16.52 -15.82
C PRO A 31 18.35 -15.20 -15.65
N LYS A 32 18.28 -14.62 -14.44
CA LYS A 32 19.15 -13.48 -14.05
C LYS A 32 20.61 -13.85 -14.20
N VAL A 33 21.40 -12.94 -14.78
CA VAL A 33 22.85 -13.10 -14.85
C VAL A 33 23.57 -12.38 -13.71
N LEU A 34 24.72 -12.89 -13.30
CA LEU A 34 25.56 -12.25 -12.30
C LEU A 34 26.34 -11.09 -12.90
N ALA A 35 26.47 -10.02 -12.14
CA ALA A 35 27.23 -8.83 -12.50
C ALA A 35 27.84 -8.15 -11.27
N THR A 36 28.76 -7.23 -11.52
CA THR A 36 29.18 -6.23 -10.56
C THR A 36 28.49 -4.91 -10.86
N MET A 37 28.17 -4.15 -9.82
CA MET A 37 27.66 -2.80 -9.95
C MET A 37 28.47 -1.86 -9.05
N LYS A 38 28.89 -0.72 -9.60
CA LYS A 38 29.40 0.42 -8.84
C LYS A 38 28.50 1.62 -9.11
N ILE A 39 28.19 2.38 -8.05
CA ILE A 39 27.42 3.62 -8.16
C ILE A 39 28.31 4.75 -7.66
N ILE A 40 28.72 5.62 -8.56
CA ILE A 40 29.51 6.79 -8.25
C ILE A 40 28.57 7.93 -7.88
N ARG A 41 28.71 8.47 -6.68
CA ARG A 41 28.04 9.67 -6.21
C ARG A 41 28.89 10.34 -5.14
N ARG A 42 29.45 11.50 -5.45
CA ARG A 42 30.22 12.28 -4.49
C ARG A 42 29.33 12.79 -3.36
N PRO A 43 29.71 12.58 -2.09
CA PRO A 43 28.88 12.96 -0.93
C PRO A 43 28.60 14.46 -0.81
N ASP A 44 29.52 15.29 -1.31
CA ASP A 44 29.44 16.76 -1.30
C ASP A 44 28.53 17.32 -2.42
N GLY A 45 27.94 16.43 -3.26
CA GLY A 45 27.08 16.83 -4.38
C GLY A 45 27.81 17.45 -5.56
N THR A 46 29.14 17.41 -5.57
CA THR A 46 29.93 17.85 -6.74
C THR A 46 29.83 16.86 -7.89
N ARG A 47 30.39 17.24 -9.05
CA ARG A 47 30.36 16.48 -10.27
C ARG A 47 31.02 15.10 -10.13
N ASN A 48 30.41 14.06 -10.66
CA ASN A 48 30.90 12.69 -10.66
C ASN A 48 31.73 12.40 -11.92
N TYR A 49 32.85 11.69 -11.76
CA TYR A 49 33.75 11.33 -12.88
C TYR A 49 33.89 9.81 -12.97
N LEU A 50 34.04 9.26 -14.17
CA LEU A 50 34.29 7.82 -14.35
C LEU A 50 35.51 7.32 -13.57
N THR A 51 36.53 8.17 -13.42
CA THR A 51 37.75 7.87 -12.66
C THR A 51 37.47 7.66 -11.18
N ASP A 52 36.37 8.21 -10.63
CA ASP A 52 35.96 8.05 -9.24
C ASP A 52 35.61 6.59 -8.87
N GLN A 53 35.40 5.73 -9.86
CA GLN A 53 35.16 4.29 -9.65
C GLN A 53 36.29 3.58 -8.87
N ASN A 54 37.47 4.20 -8.78
CA ASN A 54 38.63 3.66 -8.09
C ASN A 54 38.83 4.27 -6.69
N SER A 55 37.95 5.19 -6.29
CA SER A 55 37.99 5.91 -5.01
C SER A 55 36.78 5.48 -4.15
N PRO A 56 36.97 4.62 -3.14
CA PRO A 56 35.87 4.07 -2.32
C PRO A 56 34.97 5.14 -1.69
N GLU A 57 35.53 6.30 -1.36
CA GLU A 57 34.81 7.44 -0.74
C GLU A 57 33.77 8.07 -1.66
N PHE A 58 33.85 7.85 -2.99
CA PHE A 58 32.89 8.34 -3.97
C PHE A 58 31.90 7.27 -4.42
N LEU A 59 32.02 6.04 -3.89
CA LEU A 59 31.12 4.95 -4.23
C LEU A 59 29.97 4.85 -3.25
N ASN A 60 28.76 5.18 -3.71
CA ASN A 60 27.53 4.95 -2.95
C ASN A 60 27.20 3.44 -2.85
N TYR A 61 27.56 2.67 -3.88
CA TYR A 61 27.47 1.21 -3.89
C TYR A 61 28.67 0.61 -4.63
N ASN A 62 29.14 -0.53 -4.15
CA ASN A 62 30.15 -1.35 -4.82
C ASN A 62 29.94 -2.81 -4.42
N GLY A 63 29.35 -3.61 -5.29
CA GLY A 63 29.02 -4.99 -4.92
C GLY A 63 28.49 -5.83 -6.05
N ARG A 64 28.05 -7.04 -5.67
CA ARG A 64 27.48 -8.03 -6.58
C ARG A 64 25.99 -7.79 -6.77
N ILE A 65 25.52 -8.02 -7.98
CA ILE A 65 24.10 -8.00 -8.35
C ILE A 65 23.75 -9.19 -9.24
N LYS A 66 22.46 -9.50 -9.26
CA LYS A 66 21.82 -10.26 -10.35
C LYS A 66 21.00 -9.29 -11.18
N ILE A 67 21.07 -9.41 -12.51
CA ILE A 67 20.41 -8.52 -13.46
C ILE A 67 19.66 -9.33 -14.51
N GLU A 68 18.46 -8.87 -14.89
CA GLU A 68 17.64 -9.43 -15.98
C GLU A 68 16.97 -8.31 -16.78
N LEU A 69 16.56 -8.59 -17.99
CA LEU A 69 15.64 -7.73 -18.75
C LEU A 69 14.29 -7.69 -18.03
N ARG A 70 13.59 -6.58 -18.20
CA ARG A 70 12.22 -6.45 -17.68
C ARG A 70 11.33 -5.64 -18.60
N GLY A 71 10.04 -5.84 -18.42
CA GLY A 71 8.97 -5.18 -19.15
C GLY A 71 8.15 -6.20 -19.93
N SER A 72 7.11 -5.75 -20.57
CA SER A 72 6.33 -6.50 -21.57
C SER A 72 6.65 -5.89 -22.93
N SER A 73 5.85 -4.94 -23.40
CA SER A 73 6.09 -4.23 -24.68
C SER A 73 7.40 -3.45 -24.71
N SER A 74 7.90 -2.98 -23.57
CA SER A 74 9.18 -2.25 -23.51
C SER A 74 10.41 -3.12 -23.81
N MET A 75 10.30 -4.45 -23.70
CA MET A 75 11.37 -5.36 -24.11
C MET A 75 11.61 -5.40 -25.62
N GLU A 76 10.65 -4.96 -26.43
CA GLU A 76 10.81 -4.87 -27.89
C GLU A 76 11.60 -3.62 -28.31
N LEU A 77 11.70 -2.62 -27.44
CA LEU A 77 12.43 -1.38 -27.74
C LEU A 77 13.95 -1.60 -27.68
N PRO A 78 14.74 -0.85 -28.47
CA PRO A 78 16.20 -0.93 -28.44
C PRO A 78 16.79 -0.67 -27.06
N LYS A 79 16.32 0.37 -26.37
CA LYS A 79 16.73 0.72 -25.01
C LYS A 79 15.95 -0.11 -23.98
N LYS A 80 16.65 -0.97 -23.27
CA LYS A 80 16.07 -1.95 -22.33
C LYS A 80 15.96 -1.41 -20.92
N SER A 81 14.93 -1.84 -20.19
CA SER A 81 14.82 -1.71 -18.74
C SER A 81 15.32 -2.99 -18.05
N TYR A 82 15.78 -2.87 -16.79
CA TYR A 82 16.38 -3.98 -16.07
C TYR A 82 15.80 -4.11 -14.66
N SER A 83 15.63 -5.36 -14.19
CA SER A 83 15.47 -5.68 -12.78
C SER A 83 16.83 -6.03 -12.18
N LEU A 84 17.10 -5.49 -11.00
CA LEU A 84 18.34 -5.69 -10.28
C LEU A 84 18.04 -6.30 -8.90
N THR A 85 18.86 -7.28 -8.49
CA THR A 85 18.86 -7.79 -7.11
C THR A 85 20.28 -7.70 -6.57
N THR A 86 20.48 -6.91 -5.51
CA THR A 86 21.77 -6.86 -4.81
C THR A 86 21.98 -8.14 -4.01
N VAL A 87 23.14 -8.75 -4.15
CA VAL A 87 23.51 -10.01 -3.49
C VAL A 87 24.83 -9.90 -2.74
N LYS A 88 25.03 -10.79 -1.77
CA LYS A 88 26.29 -10.90 -1.02
C LYS A 88 27.40 -11.50 -1.89
N SER A 89 28.62 -11.54 -1.35
CA SER A 89 29.79 -12.11 -2.03
C SER A 89 29.65 -13.61 -2.35
N ASP A 90 28.68 -14.31 -1.75
CA ASP A 90 28.33 -15.70 -2.09
C ASP A 90 27.55 -15.83 -3.42
N ASN A 91 27.18 -14.71 -4.06
CA ASN A 91 26.40 -14.61 -5.30
C ASN A 91 24.98 -15.19 -5.23
N THR A 92 24.50 -15.56 -4.05
CA THR A 92 23.22 -16.24 -3.85
C THR A 92 22.33 -15.51 -2.85
N SER A 93 22.86 -15.17 -1.69
CA SER A 93 22.12 -14.51 -0.61
C SER A 93 21.82 -13.05 -0.94
N ASN A 94 20.59 -12.63 -0.71
CA ASN A 94 20.19 -11.23 -0.89
C ASN A 94 20.99 -10.31 0.06
N ASN A 95 21.30 -9.11 -0.42
CA ASN A 95 22.02 -8.09 0.30
C ASN A 95 21.19 -6.81 0.39
N ASN A 96 20.49 -6.61 1.51
CA ASN A 96 19.73 -5.38 1.72
C ASN A 96 20.69 -4.23 1.97
N VAL A 97 20.63 -3.21 1.12
CA VAL A 97 21.49 -2.03 1.17
C VAL A 97 20.71 -0.77 0.87
N SER A 98 21.10 0.34 1.50
CA SER A 98 20.61 1.67 1.12
C SER A 98 21.36 2.15 -0.12
N ILE A 99 20.64 2.53 -1.15
CA ILE A 99 21.22 3.02 -2.41
C ILE A 99 20.64 4.40 -2.74
N LEU A 100 21.52 5.35 -3.05
CA LEU A 100 21.19 6.73 -3.44
C LEU A 100 20.21 7.43 -2.46
N GLY A 101 20.34 7.14 -1.16
CA GLY A 101 19.49 7.69 -0.11
C GLY A 101 18.14 6.99 0.05
N MET A 102 17.84 5.98 -0.76
CA MET A 102 16.63 5.17 -0.61
C MET A 102 16.81 4.13 0.52
N PRO A 103 15.75 3.77 1.25
CA PRO A 103 15.80 2.80 2.32
C PRO A 103 16.35 1.43 1.90
N SER A 104 16.96 0.73 2.85
CA SER A 104 17.63 -0.55 2.64
C SER A 104 16.69 -1.62 2.10
N GLU A 105 17.03 -2.20 0.96
CA GLU A 105 16.34 -3.30 0.27
C GLU A 105 17.29 -3.95 -0.75
N ASN A 106 16.88 -5.07 -1.35
CA ASN A 106 17.69 -5.79 -2.32
C ASN A 106 17.14 -5.75 -3.76
N ASP A 107 15.86 -5.43 -3.97
CA ASP A 107 15.24 -5.42 -5.31
C ASP A 107 15.05 -3.99 -5.83
N TRP A 108 15.63 -3.73 -7.00
CA TRP A 108 15.68 -2.42 -7.64
C TRP A 108 15.34 -2.53 -9.13
N ILE A 109 15.10 -1.40 -9.76
CA ILE A 109 14.79 -1.32 -11.20
C ILE A 109 15.62 -0.20 -11.82
N LEU A 110 16.14 -0.44 -13.01
CA LEU A 110 16.60 0.59 -13.96
C LEU A 110 15.52 0.76 -15.02
N ASN A 111 14.74 1.84 -14.91
CA ASN A 111 13.72 2.21 -15.89
C ASN A 111 14.39 3.01 -17.02
N SER A 112 14.22 2.53 -18.24
CA SER A 112 14.86 3.11 -19.43
C SER A 112 14.23 4.40 -19.92
N LEU A 113 13.01 4.74 -19.47
CA LEU A 113 12.22 5.88 -19.98
C LEU A 113 11.94 5.82 -21.49
N ALA A 114 12.04 4.64 -22.11
CA ALA A 114 12.02 4.49 -23.56
C ALA A 114 10.68 4.86 -24.21
N PHE A 115 9.57 4.81 -23.46
CA PHE A 115 8.25 5.24 -23.92
C PHE A 115 7.92 6.70 -23.60
N ASP A 116 8.80 7.40 -22.90
CA ASP A 116 8.52 8.77 -22.45
C ASP A 116 9.50 9.79 -23.04
N PRO A 117 9.16 10.42 -24.18
CA PRO A 117 9.98 11.48 -24.75
C PRO A 117 10.17 12.70 -23.84
N SER A 118 9.28 12.92 -22.87
CA SER A 118 9.46 13.96 -21.85
C SER A 118 10.50 13.60 -20.81
N LEU A 119 10.74 12.32 -20.58
CA LEU A 119 11.62 11.75 -19.54
C LEU A 119 11.12 11.94 -18.09
N ILE A 120 9.90 12.44 -17.87
CA ILE A 120 9.44 12.96 -16.56
C ILE A 120 8.15 12.28 -16.06
N ARG A 121 7.32 11.68 -16.90
CA ARG A 121 5.95 11.26 -16.57
C ARG A 121 5.84 10.38 -15.32
N ASP A 122 6.59 9.29 -15.29
CA ASP A 122 6.65 8.43 -14.08
C ASP A 122 7.24 9.16 -12.88
N TYR A 123 8.33 9.91 -13.10
CA TYR A 123 9.02 10.64 -12.04
C TYR A 123 8.12 11.67 -11.35
N LEU A 124 7.34 12.43 -12.14
CA LEU A 124 6.34 13.38 -11.67
C LEU A 124 5.20 12.67 -10.93
N SER A 125 4.65 11.60 -11.50
CA SER A 125 3.53 10.87 -10.93
C SER A 125 3.87 10.30 -9.54
N TYR A 126 5.05 9.69 -9.42
CA TYR A 126 5.51 9.17 -8.13
C TYR A 126 5.76 10.30 -7.11
N ASP A 127 6.26 11.46 -7.53
CA ASP A 127 6.43 12.62 -6.65
C ASP A 127 5.08 13.14 -6.14
N ILE A 128 4.08 13.28 -7.02
CA ILE A 128 2.71 13.66 -6.65
C ILE A 128 2.16 12.72 -5.59
N SER A 129 2.20 11.41 -5.84
CA SER A 129 1.63 10.41 -4.93
C SER A 129 2.32 10.41 -3.55
N ARG A 130 3.66 10.53 -3.52
CA ARG A 130 4.40 10.64 -2.24
C ARG A 130 4.03 11.92 -1.48
N LYS A 131 3.89 13.04 -2.15
CA LYS A 131 3.49 14.33 -1.54
C LYS A 131 2.02 14.34 -1.08
N MET A 132 1.19 13.45 -1.61
CA MET A 132 -0.16 13.20 -1.11
C MET A 132 -0.18 12.36 0.19
N GLY A 133 0.95 11.77 0.56
CA GLY A 133 1.11 10.92 1.75
C GLY A 133 1.06 9.42 1.49
N ASN A 134 1.04 8.99 0.22
CA ASN A 134 1.02 7.58 -0.15
C ASN A 134 2.43 7.07 -0.47
N TYR A 135 2.67 5.78 -0.27
CA TYR A 135 3.87 5.17 -0.83
C TYR A 135 3.76 5.16 -2.37
N ALA A 136 4.79 5.64 -3.01
CA ALA A 136 5.09 5.41 -4.42
C ALA A 136 6.59 5.24 -4.57
N SER A 137 7.02 4.47 -5.58
CA SER A 137 8.43 4.14 -5.80
C SER A 137 9.31 5.38 -5.74
N ARG A 138 10.33 5.36 -4.87
CA ARG A 138 11.36 6.40 -4.85
C ARG A 138 12.23 6.23 -6.08
N THR A 139 12.66 7.33 -6.62
CA THR A 139 13.30 7.40 -7.94
C THR A 139 14.52 8.32 -7.91
N GLN A 140 15.57 7.96 -8.64
CA GLN A 140 16.76 8.79 -8.83
C GLN A 140 17.21 8.67 -10.29
N TYR A 141 17.39 9.81 -10.98
CA TYR A 141 18.04 9.81 -12.29
C TYR A 141 19.51 9.41 -12.16
N CYS A 142 19.99 8.67 -13.13
CA CYS A 142 21.38 8.24 -13.24
C CYS A 142 21.77 8.03 -14.69
N GLU A 143 23.07 8.10 -14.96
CA GLU A 143 23.61 7.71 -16.26
C GLU A 143 24.31 6.37 -16.15
N VAL A 144 24.12 5.48 -17.12
CA VAL A 144 24.49 4.07 -17.02
C VAL A 144 25.52 3.70 -18.08
N VAL A 145 26.57 3.01 -17.62
CA VAL A 145 27.59 2.36 -18.47
C VAL A 145 27.47 0.85 -18.22
N LEU A 146 27.16 0.10 -19.25
CA LEU A 146 27.03 -1.36 -19.21
C LEU A 146 28.13 -2.02 -20.03
N ASN A 147 28.97 -2.84 -19.39
CA ASN A 147 30.12 -3.52 -20.04
C ASN A 147 31.01 -2.56 -20.82
N GLY A 148 31.20 -1.35 -20.29
CA GLY A 148 32.01 -0.30 -20.92
C GLY A 148 31.31 0.55 -21.99
N ASP A 149 30.07 0.22 -22.36
CA ASP A 149 29.25 1.00 -23.29
C ASP A 149 28.30 1.94 -22.55
N TYR A 150 28.29 3.22 -22.90
CA TYR A 150 27.34 4.19 -22.36
C TYR A 150 25.95 3.94 -22.94
N ILE A 151 25.01 3.55 -22.11
CA ILE A 151 23.65 3.19 -22.52
C ILE A 151 22.59 4.25 -22.15
N GLY A 152 23.02 5.42 -21.66
CA GLY A 152 22.14 6.59 -21.55
C GLY A 152 21.60 6.89 -20.15
N LEU A 153 20.58 7.76 -20.15
CA LEU A 153 19.87 8.23 -18.96
C LEU A 153 18.83 7.20 -18.51
N TYR A 154 18.86 6.84 -17.24
CA TYR A 154 17.92 5.92 -16.61
C TYR A 154 17.34 6.53 -15.33
N VAL A 155 16.24 5.96 -14.86
CA VAL A 155 15.74 6.15 -13.49
C VAL A 155 16.01 4.88 -12.69
N PHE A 156 16.86 4.99 -11.67
CA PHE A 156 17.03 3.97 -10.64
C PHE A 156 15.89 4.09 -9.64
N GLN A 157 15.11 3.03 -9.45
CA GLN A 157 13.88 3.10 -8.67
C GLN A 157 13.61 1.84 -7.85
N GLU A 158 12.78 1.99 -6.82
CA GLU A 158 12.30 0.90 -6.00
C GLU A 158 11.34 0.00 -6.80
N LYS A 159 11.45 -1.32 -6.59
CA LYS A 159 10.43 -2.28 -7.00
C LYS A 159 9.32 -2.32 -5.95
N ILE A 160 8.05 -2.40 -6.37
CA ILE A 160 6.91 -2.62 -5.45
C ILE A 160 7.12 -3.96 -4.75
N LYS A 161 7.09 -3.94 -3.41
CA LYS A 161 7.37 -5.09 -2.56
C LYS A 161 6.82 -4.86 -1.16
N ALA A 162 6.45 -5.92 -0.45
CA ALA A 162 6.10 -5.84 0.98
C ALA A 162 7.35 -5.55 1.81
N ASN A 163 7.39 -4.37 2.39
CA ASN A 163 8.48 -3.87 3.23
C ASN A 163 7.97 -2.64 4.00
N ALA A 164 8.39 -2.45 5.25
CA ALA A 164 7.99 -1.30 6.07
C ALA A 164 8.27 0.08 5.43
N ASN A 165 9.29 0.16 4.56
CA ASN A 165 9.63 1.38 3.83
C ASN A 165 9.03 1.45 2.42
N ARG A 166 8.29 0.43 1.98
CA ARG A 166 7.62 0.38 0.66
C ARG A 166 6.12 0.16 0.87
N VAL A 167 5.56 -0.97 0.47
CA VAL A 167 4.19 -1.32 0.82
C VAL A 167 4.22 -2.01 2.18
N ASP A 168 3.82 -1.29 3.22
CA ASP A 168 3.93 -1.76 4.61
C ASP A 168 2.80 -2.72 4.97
N VAL A 169 2.85 -3.92 4.38
CA VAL A 169 1.96 -5.04 4.70
C VAL A 169 2.76 -6.21 5.27
N ALA A 170 2.14 -6.98 6.14
CA ALA A 170 2.72 -8.22 6.63
C ALA A 170 3.01 -9.15 5.45
N LYS A 171 4.16 -9.82 5.44
CA LYS A 171 4.37 -10.90 4.48
C LYS A 171 3.43 -12.06 4.80
N ILE A 172 2.65 -12.47 3.80
CA ILE A 172 1.85 -13.68 3.91
C ILE A 172 2.66 -14.88 3.40
N GLU A 173 2.71 -15.92 4.23
CA GLU A 173 3.40 -17.15 3.90
C GLU A 173 2.37 -18.26 3.55
N LYS A 174 2.80 -19.31 2.89
CA LYS A 174 1.93 -20.44 2.49
C LYS A 174 1.19 -21.10 3.66
N THR A 175 1.75 -21.00 4.87
CA THR A 175 1.17 -21.53 6.11
C THR A 175 0.16 -20.59 6.77
N ASP A 176 0.03 -19.36 6.27
CA ASP A 176 -0.86 -18.34 6.81
C ASP A 176 -2.30 -18.52 6.29
N ILE A 177 -2.93 -19.60 6.76
CA ILE A 177 -4.34 -19.95 6.47
C ILE A 177 -5.23 -19.81 7.70
N SER A 178 -4.69 -19.37 8.83
CA SER A 178 -5.45 -19.11 10.06
C SER A 178 -6.10 -17.73 10.05
N LEU A 179 -7.19 -17.58 10.80
CA LEU A 179 -8.05 -16.40 10.85
C LEU A 179 -7.28 -15.06 10.84
N ASN A 180 -6.36 -14.88 11.78
CA ASN A 180 -5.65 -13.60 11.93
C ASN A 180 -4.64 -13.36 10.80
N ASN A 181 -4.01 -14.40 10.28
CA ASN A 181 -2.97 -14.30 9.27
C ASN A 181 -3.54 -14.26 7.85
N LEU A 182 -4.70 -14.89 7.62
CA LEU A 182 -5.38 -14.94 6.33
C LEU A 182 -5.90 -13.56 5.88
N THR A 183 -6.23 -12.66 6.84
CA THR A 183 -6.93 -11.40 6.55
C THR A 183 -6.09 -10.35 5.84
N GLY A 184 -4.81 -10.59 5.61
CA GLY A 184 -3.96 -9.62 4.93
C GLY A 184 -2.53 -10.10 4.70
N GLY A 185 -1.75 -9.21 4.12
CA GLY A 185 -0.42 -9.50 3.59
C GLY A 185 -0.46 -9.67 2.08
N TYR A 186 -1.50 -9.15 1.44
CA TYR A 186 -1.71 -9.26 0.00
C TYR A 186 -1.24 -8.00 -0.73
N ILE A 187 -0.55 -8.21 -1.85
CA ILE A 187 -0.37 -7.24 -2.93
C ILE A 187 -0.84 -7.93 -4.20
N THR A 188 -1.80 -7.35 -4.89
CA THR A 188 -2.33 -7.87 -6.16
C THR A 188 -2.43 -6.75 -7.17
N LYS A 189 -2.43 -7.07 -8.45
CA LYS A 189 -2.56 -6.08 -9.52
C LYS A 189 -3.60 -6.54 -10.55
N ALA A 190 -4.36 -5.60 -11.07
CA ALA A 190 -5.03 -5.77 -12.34
C ALA A 190 -3.99 -5.54 -13.44
N ASP A 191 -3.82 -6.50 -14.36
CA ASP A 191 -2.79 -6.43 -15.40
C ASP A 191 -3.12 -7.31 -16.61
N ARG A 192 -2.31 -7.17 -17.65
CA ARG A 192 -2.38 -8.07 -18.82
C ARG A 192 -1.94 -9.47 -18.41
N PRO A 193 -2.59 -10.52 -18.94
CA PRO A 193 -2.09 -11.85 -18.75
C PRO A 193 -0.73 -12.00 -19.43
N ASP A 194 0.24 -12.56 -18.72
CA ASP A 194 1.53 -12.93 -19.23
C ASP A 194 1.71 -14.45 -19.10
N ILE A 195 2.54 -15.05 -19.95
CA ILE A 195 2.83 -16.48 -19.89
C ILE A 195 3.55 -16.85 -18.57
N ASN A 196 4.32 -15.92 -18.03
CA ASN A 196 5.06 -16.08 -16.78
C ASN A 196 4.28 -15.59 -15.55
N GLU A 197 3.22 -14.79 -15.76
CA GLU A 197 2.32 -14.27 -14.73
C GLU A 197 0.85 -14.54 -15.12
N PRO A 198 0.39 -15.80 -15.06
CA PRO A 198 -0.99 -16.12 -15.42
C PRO A 198 -1.97 -15.46 -14.44
N PRO A 199 -3.20 -15.12 -14.90
CA PRO A 199 -4.21 -14.56 -14.02
C PRO A 199 -4.51 -15.50 -12.85
N THR A 200 -4.56 -14.93 -11.64
CA THR A 200 -4.97 -15.67 -10.45
C THR A 200 -6.49 -15.79 -10.39
N TRP A 201 -7.19 -14.71 -10.77
CA TRP A 201 -8.64 -14.70 -11.01
C TRP A 201 -9.00 -13.62 -12.03
N VAL A 202 -10.22 -13.66 -12.50
CA VAL A 202 -10.80 -12.66 -13.41
C VAL A 202 -12.02 -12.04 -12.73
N MET A 203 -12.15 -10.72 -12.79
CA MET A 203 -13.35 -9.99 -12.42
C MET A 203 -13.81 -9.22 -13.64
N GLU A 204 -15.03 -9.52 -14.11
CA GLU A 204 -15.51 -9.04 -15.40
C GLU A 204 -14.47 -9.40 -16.49
N ASP A 205 -13.97 -8.44 -17.27
CA ASP A 205 -12.96 -8.65 -18.30
C ASP A 205 -11.53 -8.28 -17.82
N THR A 206 -11.33 -8.09 -16.51
CA THR A 206 -10.05 -7.68 -15.94
C THR A 206 -9.36 -8.86 -15.26
N ASN A 207 -8.11 -9.11 -15.66
CA ASN A 207 -7.29 -10.14 -15.03
C ASN A 207 -6.59 -9.59 -13.78
N PHE A 208 -6.62 -10.36 -12.70
CA PHE A 208 -5.89 -10.07 -11.47
C PHE A 208 -4.76 -11.07 -11.27
N VAL A 209 -3.60 -10.56 -10.89
CA VAL A 209 -2.39 -11.34 -10.64
C VAL A 209 -1.89 -11.08 -9.22
N HIS A 210 -1.56 -12.12 -8.48
CA HIS A 210 -0.89 -11.97 -7.20
C HIS A 210 0.57 -11.53 -7.39
N VAL A 211 0.96 -10.50 -6.64
CA VAL A 211 2.35 -10.09 -6.46
C VAL A 211 2.89 -10.64 -5.13
N LEU A 212 2.02 -10.63 -4.11
CA LEU A 212 2.25 -11.27 -2.82
C LEU A 212 0.90 -11.83 -2.30
N PRO A 213 0.83 -13.12 -1.92
CA PRO A 213 1.85 -14.15 -2.14
C PRO A 213 2.15 -14.31 -3.64
N LYS A 214 3.32 -14.81 -4.00
CA LYS A 214 3.56 -15.16 -5.41
C LYS A 214 2.60 -16.28 -5.85
N PRO A 215 2.16 -16.32 -7.12
CA PRO A 215 1.16 -17.30 -7.59
C PRO A 215 1.49 -18.75 -7.22
N GLU A 216 2.77 -19.14 -7.32
CA GLU A 216 3.24 -20.48 -6.98
C GLU A 216 3.21 -20.80 -5.47
N ASN A 217 3.09 -19.78 -4.63
CA ASN A 217 3.03 -19.90 -3.17
C ASN A 217 1.64 -19.64 -2.59
N ALA A 218 0.72 -19.09 -3.38
CA ALA A 218 -0.64 -18.81 -2.95
C ALA A 218 -1.42 -20.11 -2.70
N THR A 219 -2.18 -20.17 -1.60
CA THR A 219 -3.10 -21.28 -1.34
C THR A 219 -4.50 -20.95 -1.88
N PRO A 220 -5.35 -21.97 -2.11
CA PRO A 220 -6.74 -21.74 -2.51
C PRO A 220 -7.50 -20.85 -1.51
N GLU A 221 -7.25 -21.02 -0.20
CA GLU A 221 -7.87 -20.26 0.87
C GLU A 221 -7.47 -18.77 0.81
N GLN A 222 -6.19 -18.50 0.56
CA GLN A 222 -5.67 -17.14 0.41
C GLN A 222 -6.27 -16.45 -0.82
N THR A 223 -6.29 -17.13 -1.95
CA THR A 223 -6.89 -16.63 -3.19
C THR A 223 -8.39 -16.39 -3.04
N ALA A 224 -9.11 -17.32 -2.41
CA ALA A 224 -10.54 -17.19 -2.16
C ALA A 224 -10.84 -16.00 -1.21
N TYR A 225 -10.00 -15.80 -0.19
CA TYR A 225 -10.16 -14.70 0.75
C TYR A 225 -10.03 -13.34 0.04
N ILE A 226 -8.90 -13.08 -0.63
CA ILE A 226 -8.68 -11.78 -1.25
C ILE A 226 -9.67 -11.50 -2.40
N LYS A 227 -9.95 -12.51 -3.24
CA LYS A 227 -11.00 -12.39 -4.25
C LYS A 227 -12.36 -12.05 -3.62
N GLY A 228 -12.71 -12.72 -2.51
CA GLY A 228 -13.93 -12.46 -1.75
C GLY A 228 -14.02 -11.03 -1.20
N GLU A 229 -12.90 -10.39 -0.86
CA GLU A 229 -12.89 -8.97 -0.47
C GLU A 229 -13.24 -8.04 -1.65
N PHE A 230 -12.75 -8.33 -2.85
CA PHE A 230 -13.13 -7.60 -4.07
C PHE A 230 -14.61 -7.83 -4.44
N ASP A 231 -15.08 -9.08 -4.38
CA ASP A 231 -16.48 -9.41 -4.64
C ASP A 231 -17.39 -8.69 -3.63
N ARG A 232 -17.05 -8.75 -2.34
CA ARG A 232 -17.78 -8.07 -1.26
C ARG A 232 -17.83 -6.56 -1.46
N PHE A 233 -16.71 -5.96 -1.87
CA PHE A 233 -16.64 -4.54 -2.19
C PHE A 233 -17.57 -4.18 -3.35
N SER A 234 -17.46 -4.89 -4.47
CA SER A 234 -18.28 -4.66 -5.65
C SER A 234 -19.78 -4.80 -5.37
N ASP A 235 -20.17 -5.87 -4.67
CA ASP A 235 -21.57 -6.15 -4.32
C ASP A 235 -22.18 -5.13 -3.35
N ASN A 236 -21.35 -4.51 -2.49
CA ASN A 236 -21.80 -3.54 -1.49
C ASN A 236 -21.47 -2.08 -1.85
N LEU A 237 -21.14 -1.80 -3.09
CA LEU A 237 -20.72 -0.49 -3.56
C LEU A 237 -21.76 0.62 -3.29
N TYR A 238 -23.04 0.29 -3.31
CA TYR A 238 -24.16 1.19 -2.99
C TYR A 238 -24.79 0.92 -1.63
N ASN A 239 -24.15 0.11 -0.80
CA ASN A 239 -24.53 -0.06 0.59
C ASN A 239 -23.75 0.95 1.45
N TYR A 240 -24.44 1.69 2.31
CA TYR A 240 -23.87 2.76 3.13
C TYR A 240 -23.97 2.48 4.63
N ASP A 241 -24.44 1.28 5.03
CA ASP A 241 -24.46 0.90 6.44
C ASP A 241 -23.04 0.69 6.99
N LEU A 242 -22.88 0.80 8.30
CA LEU A 242 -21.58 0.68 8.98
C LEU A 242 -21.20 -0.77 9.32
N GLU A 243 -22.00 -1.74 8.90
CA GLU A 243 -21.69 -3.16 9.04
C GLU A 243 -21.04 -3.73 7.76
N ASN A 244 -21.66 -3.48 6.59
CA ASN A 244 -21.31 -4.12 5.34
C ASN A 244 -21.09 -3.13 4.18
N GLY A 245 -21.30 -1.82 4.42
CA GLY A 245 -21.15 -0.81 3.38
C GLY A 245 -19.71 -0.73 2.84
N TYR A 246 -19.57 -0.29 1.59
CA TYR A 246 -18.28 -0.23 0.89
C TYR A 246 -17.19 0.48 1.70
N GLN A 247 -17.56 1.53 2.46
CA GLN A 247 -16.64 2.32 3.29
C GLN A 247 -16.10 1.54 4.50
N THR A 248 -16.64 0.37 4.81
CA THR A 248 -16.09 -0.55 5.82
C THR A 248 -15.13 -1.56 5.22
N ILE A 249 -15.16 -1.74 3.91
CA ILE A 249 -14.38 -2.75 3.16
C ILE A 249 -13.12 -2.13 2.59
N ILE A 250 -13.24 -0.96 1.95
CA ILE A 250 -12.10 -0.25 1.36
C ILE A 250 -11.64 0.92 2.23
N ASP A 251 -10.37 1.25 2.12
CA ASP A 251 -9.81 2.48 2.65
C ASP A 251 -10.11 3.62 1.66
N VAL A 252 -11.18 4.35 1.91
CA VAL A 252 -11.70 5.38 0.99
C VAL A 252 -10.63 6.40 0.59
N PRO A 253 -9.78 6.93 1.50
CA PRO A 253 -8.71 7.85 1.10
C PRO A 253 -7.75 7.29 0.08
N SER A 254 -7.34 6.02 0.19
CA SER A 254 -6.41 5.42 -0.76
C SER A 254 -7.01 5.28 -2.17
N PHE A 255 -8.31 4.95 -2.27
CA PHE A 255 -9.02 4.90 -3.55
C PHE A 255 -9.18 6.30 -4.15
N VAL A 256 -9.51 7.30 -3.33
CA VAL A 256 -9.60 8.70 -3.76
C VAL A 256 -8.26 9.19 -4.31
N ASP A 257 -7.17 9.02 -3.56
CA ASP A 257 -5.85 9.48 -3.97
C ASP A 257 -5.34 8.75 -5.23
N PHE A 258 -5.57 7.42 -5.31
CA PHE A 258 -5.23 6.63 -6.49
C PHE A 258 -5.97 7.13 -7.74
N MET A 259 -7.29 7.34 -7.64
CA MET A 259 -8.09 7.86 -8.74
C MET A 259 -7.66 9.28 -9.12
N LEU A 260 -7.41 10.17 -8.16
CA LEU A 260 -6.99 11.55 -8.46
C LEU A 260 -5.69 11.61 -9.27
N VAL A 261 -4.69 10.79 -8.96
CA VAL A 261 -3.43 10.74 -9.72
C VAL A 261 -3.68 10.23 -11.14
N ASN A 262 -4.45 9.15 -11.29
CA ASN A 262 -4.76 8.58 -12.60
C ASN A 262 -5.63 9.48 -13.45
N GLU A 263 -6.59 10.19 -12.86
CA GLU A 263 -7.45 11.14 -13.58
C GLU A 263 -6.71 12.43 -13.94
N LEU A 264 -5.89 13.00 -13.04
CA LEU A 264 -5.07 14.16 -13.38
C LEU A 264 -4.13 13.84 -14.55
N SER A 265 -3.49 12.69 -14.50
CA SER A 265 -2.53 12.27 -15.52
C SER A 265 -3.19 11.73 -16.80
N SER A 266 -4.49 11.45 -16.79
CA SER A 266 -5.21 10.73 -17.85
C SER A 266 -4.43 9.48 -18.29
N ASN A 267 -4.05 8.66 -17.30
CA ASN A 267 -3.23 7.48 -17.54
C ASN A 267 -3.97 6.45 -18.41
N ALA A 268 -3.42 6.16 -19.58
CA ALA A 268 -4.07 5.30 -20.59
C ALA A 268 -4.28 3.85 -20.14
N ASP A 269 -3.46 3.37 -19.21
CA ASP A 269 -3.52 1.99 -18.68
C ASP A 269 -4.25 1.91 -17.32
N ALA A 270 -4.70 3.06 -16.78
CA ALA A 270 -5.37 3.11 -15.49
C ALA A 270 -6.54 2.12 -15.40
N TYR A 271 -6.72 1.58 -14.18
CA TYR A 271 -7.81 0.70 -13.76
C TYR A 271 -7.77 -0.72 -14.33
N GLN A 272 -7.25 -0.92 -15.54
CA GLN A 272 -7.21 -2.23 -16.19
C GLN A 272 -5.82 -2.88 -16.15
N TYR A 273 -4.75 -2.06 -16.24
CA TYR A 273 -3.37 -2.55 -16.28
C TYR A 273 -2.53 -1.83 -15.24
N SER A 274 -1.47 -2.48 -14.78
CA SER A 274 -0.53 -1.92 -13.79
C SER A 274 -1.21 -1.29 -12.56
N THR A 275 -2.45 -1.74 -12.25
CA THR A 275 -3.29 -1.20 -11.18
C THR A 275 -3.15 -2.06 -9.95
N PHE A 276 -2.35 -1.58 -8.99
CA PHE A 276 -2.03 -2.30 -7.77
C PHE A 276 -3.07 -2.06 -6.67
N PHE A 277 -3.23 -3.10 -5.86
CA PHE A 277 -4.01 -3.09 -4.62
C PHE A 277 -3.22 -3.80 -3.54
N HIS A 278 -3.46 -3.44 -2.29
CA HIS A 278 -2.88 -4.13 -1.15
C HIS A 278 -3.83 -4.18 0.04
N LYS A 279 -3.65 -5.19 0.87
CA LYS A 279 -4.45 -5.35 2.09
C LYS A 279 -3.56 -5.92 3.19
N ASP A 280 -3.39 -5.18 4.28
CA ASP A 280 -2.70 -5.67 5.46
C ASP A 280 -3.65 -6.43 6.40
N ARG A 281 -3.10 -7.20 7.33
CA ARG A 281 -3.85 -8.00 8.31
C ARG A 281 -4.77 -7.11 9.13
N GLY A 282 -6.05 -7.49 9.24
CA GLY A 282 -7.06 -6.73 9.96
C GLY A 282 -7.42 -5.37 9.36
N GLY A 283 -6.74 -4.95 8.28
CA GLY A 283 -6.97 -3.67 7.62
C GLY A 283 -7.99 -3.76 6.48
N LYS A 284 -8.29 -2.60 5.90
CA LYS A 284 -9.16 -2.47 4.72
C LYS A 284 -8.39 -2.71 3.43
N LEU A 285 -9.10 -3.04 2.35
CA LEU A 285 -8.53 -3.08 1.00
C LEU A 285 -8.14 -1.66 0.56
N ARG A 286 -6.94 -1.50 0.01
CA ARG A 286 -6.38 -0.21 -0.42
C ARG A 286 -6.03 -0.25 -1.90
N ALA A 287 -6.30 0.85 -2.61
CA ALA A 287 -5.80 1.06 -3.98
C ALA A 287 -4.38 1.61 -3.94
N GLY A 288 -3.56 1.22 -4.92
CA GLY A 288 -2.16 1.62 -5.01
C GLY A 288 -1.17 0.56 -4.52
N PRO A 289 0.14 0.86 -4.60
CA PRO A 289 0.70 2.11 -5.11
C PRO A 289 0.50 2.30 -6.61
N ILE A 290 0.62 3.55 -7.08
CA ILE A 290 0.63 3.84 -8.52
C ILE A 290 1.85 3.23 -9.18
N TRP A 291 1.72 2.87 -10.46
CA TRP A 291 2.78 2.23 -11.23
C TRP A 291 2.60 2.44 -12.72
N ASP A 292 3.72 2.67 -13.46
CA ASP A 292 3.78 2.69 -14.92
C ASP A 292 2.89 3.75 -15.58
N LEU A 293 3.09 5.03 -15.20
CA LEU A 293 2.35 6.17 -15.74
C LEU A 293 3.07 6.85 -16.92
N ASN A 294 3.94 6.12 -17.62
CA ASN A 294 4.71 6.63 -18.74
C ASN A 294 3.83 7.01 -19.96
N LEU A 295 2.64 6.45 -20.08
CA LEU A 295 1.64 6.74 -21.13
C LEU A 295 0.56 7.72 -20.64
N SER A 296 0.96 8.79 -19.98
CA SER A 296 0.08 9.75 -19.32
C SER A 296 0.39 11.20 -19.72
N PHE A 297 -0.34 12.17 -19.16
CA PHE A 297 -0.15 13.61 -19.37
C PHE A 297 -0.05 14.00 -20.85
N GLY A 298 -0.96 13.52 -21.68
CA GLY A 298 -0.99 13.86 -23.11
C GLY A 298 0.13 13.20 -23.93
N SER A 299 0.56 11.98 -23.54
CA SER A 299 1.59 11.25 -24.27
C SER A 299 1.21 11.03 -25.73
N SER A 300 2.14 11.32 -26.65
CA SER A 300 1.96 11.10 -28.09
C SER A 300 1.89 9.63 -28.50
N PHE A 301 2.24 8.69 -27.61
CA PHE A 301 2.12 7.25 -27.86
C PHE A 301 0.70 6.71 -27.70
N THR A 302 -0.23 7.53 -27.20
CA THR A 302 -1.62 7.11 -26.99
C THR A 302 -2.59 8.13 -27.57
N ASN A 303 -3.66 7.62 -28.22
CA ASN A 303 -4.78 8.46 -28.69
C ASN A 303 -5.80 8.74 -27.57
N SER A 304 -5.51 8.33 -26.33
CA SER A 304 -6.45 8.36 -25.19
C SER A 304 -6.14 9.47 -24.18
N SER A 305 -5.34 10.46 -24.56
CA SER A 305 -4.95 11.59 -23.71
C SER A 305 -5.86 12.79 -23.87
N ASP A 306 -7.16 12.57 -24.10
CA ASP A 306 -8.11 13.66 -24.18
C ASP A 306 -8.25 14.35 -22.81
N VAL A 307 -8.28 15.67 -22.84
CA VAL A 307 -8.39 16.51 -21.64
C VAL A 307 -9.77 16.39 -20.99
N ASP A 308 -10.81 16.17 -21.80
CA ASP A 308 -12.22 16.41 -21.49
C ASP A 308 -13.03 15.14 -21.19
N GLN A 309 -12.38 14.07 -20.71
CA GLN A 309 -13.06 12.84 -20.30
C GLN A 309 -12.45 12.23 -19.04
N TRP A 310 -13.27 11.48 -18.28
CA TRP A 310 -12.81 10.67 -17.16
C TRP A 310 -12.19 9.38 -17.66
N GLN A 311 -11.04 9.01 -17.14
CA GLN A 311 -10.33 7.78 -17.54
C GLN A 311 -11.11 6.52 -17.12
N PHE A 312 -11.78 6.52 -15.97
CA PHE A 312 -12.63 5.41 -15.52
C PHE A 312 -13.86 5.17 -16.41
N SER A 313 -14.18 6.06 -17.33
CA SER A 313 -15.28 5.91 -18.31
C SER A 313 -14.80 5.99 -19.77
N ASN A 314 -13.49 5.92 -20.01
CA ASN A 314 -12.88 6.09 -21.32
C ASN A 314 -12.83 4.77 -22.12
N GLY A 315 -13.90 4.43 -22.80
CA GLY A 315 -13.93 3.34 -23.80
C GLY A 315 -13.73 1.95 -23.22
N ASN A 316 -12.79 1.17 -23.80
CA ASN A 316 -12.63 -0.26 -23.51
C ASN A 316 -11.59 -0.58 -22.43
N LYS A 317 -11.05 0.41 -21.71
CA LYS A 317 -9.96 0.24 -20.74
C LYS A 317 -10.32 0.82 -19.39
N THR A 318 -11.52 0.51 -18.91
CA THR A 318 -12.02 1.09 -17.65
C THR A 318 -11.76 0.22 -16.42
N GLY A 319 -11.21 -0.99 -16.61
CA GLY A 319 -11.08 -1.96 -15.54
C GLY A 319 -12.40 -2.44 -14.97
N PRO A 320 -12.43 -3.01 -13.76
CA PRO A 320 -13.67 -3.45 -13.12
C PRO A 320 -14.64 -2.29 -12.92
N TRP A 321 -15.91 -2.59 -13.04
CA TRP A 321 -16.99 -1.60 -12.96
C TRP A 321 -17.03 -0.78 -11.67
N PHE A 322 -16.49 -1.30 -10.58
CA PHE A 322 -16.52 -0.58 -9.31
C PHE A 322 -15.80 0.80 -9.36
N TRP A 323 -14.88 1.02 -10.30
CA TRP A 323 -14.23 2.33 -10.46
C TRP A 323 -15.23 3.40 -10.92
N ALA A 324 -15.96 3.12 -11.99
CA ALA A 324 -17.05 3.99 -12.44
C ALA A 324 -18.16 4.09 -11.39
N GLY A 325 -18.49 2.96 -10.76
CA GLY A 325 -19.50 2.89 -9.71
C GLY A 325 -19.16 3.69 -8.46
N LEU A 326 -17.88 3.82 -8.08
CA LEU A 326 -17.45 4.74 -7.01
C LEU A 326 -17.76 6.19 -7.37
N PHE A 327 -17.51 6.59 -8.61
CA PHE A 327 -17.80 7.94 -9.04
C PHE A 327 -19.32 8.22 -9.17
N ASP A 328 -20.10 7.20 -9.50
CA ASP A 328 -21.58 7.26 -9.53
C ASP A 328 -22.22 7.04 -8.14
N ASN A 329 -21.42 6.81 -7.11
CA ASN A 329 -21.86 6.56 -5.75
C ASN A 329 -22.36 7.86 -5.10
N ARG A 330 -23.27 7.74 -4.12
CA ARG A 330 -23.87 8.90 -3.45
C ARG A 330 -22.90 9.67 -2.53
N THR A 331 -21.88 9.00 -1.97
CA THR A 331 -20.99 9.57 -0.95
C THR A 331 -19.55 9.74 -1.44
N PHE A 332 -19.01 8.79 -2.19
CA PHE A 332 -17.64 8.81 -2.66
C PHE A 332 -17.27 10.06 -3.47
N PRO A 333 -18.09 10.55 -4.43
CA PRO A 333 -17.75 11.73 -5.20
C PRO A 333 -17.53 12.99 -4.35
N CYS A 334 -18.22 13.09 -3.21
CA CYS A 334 -18.00 14.20 -2.29
C CYS A 334 -16.56 14.21 -1.74
N TYR A 335 -16.09 13.07 -1.25
CA TYR A 335 -14.72 12.93 -0.75
C TYR A 335 -13.67 13.08 -1.83
N PHE A 336 -13.96 12.58 -3.03
CA PHE A 336 -13.13 12.75 -4.21
C PHE A 336 -12.97 14.23 -4.59
N SER A 337 -14.08 14.97 -4.65
CA SER A 337 -14.10 16.42 -4.93
C SER A 337 -13.42 17.22 -3.81
N ARG A 338 -13.68 16.90 -2.54
CA ARG A 338 -13.02 17.54 -1.40
C ARG A 338 -11.51 17.40 -1.46
N ARG A 339 -11.02 16.19 -1.72
CA ARG A 339 -9.58 15.92 -1.82
C ARG A 339 -8.95 16.62 -3.01
N TRP A 340 -9.62 16.64 -4.17
CA TRP A 340 -9.18 17.42 -5.32
C TRP A 340 -8.98 18.88 -4.96
N ASN A 341 -10.00 19.52 -4.38
CA ASN A 341 -9.94 20.92 -3.99
C ASN A 341 -8.85 21.22 -2.95
N GLU A 342 -8.51 20.25 -2.10
CA GLU A 342 -7.35 20.35 -1.21
C GLU A 342 -6.04 20.29 -2.00
N MET A 343 -5.89 19.33 -2.92
CA MET A 343 -4.64 19.06 -3.62
C MET A 343 -4.25 20.09 -4.67
N ILE A 344 -5.17 20.89 -5.17
CA ILE A 344 -4.89 21.99 -6.11
C ILE A 344 -4.59 23.33 -5.43
N GLN A 345 -4.69 23.44 -4.09
CA GLN A 345 -4.39 24.68 -3.38
C GLN A 345 -2.91 25.09 -3.55
N PRO A 346 -2.57 26.37 -3.36
CA PRO A 346 -1.18 26.82 -3.37
C PRO A 346 -0.29 25.91 -2.48
N THR A 347 0.90 25.57 -2.97
CA THR A 347 1.88 24.67 -2.32
C THR A 347 1.52 23.18 -2.30
N LYS A 348 0.32 22.78 -2.73
CA LYS A 348 -0.11 21.37 -2.76
C LYS A 348 0.34 20.67 -4.06
N PRO A 349 0.48 19.34 -4.05
CA PRO A 349 1.15 18.58 -5.12
C PRO A 349 0.46 18.60 -6.48
N MET A 350 -0.84 18.92 -6.56
CA MET A 350 -1.57 19.03 -7.83
C MET A 350 -1.82 20.49 -8.26
N ASN A 351 -1.22 21.44 -7.56
CA ASN A 351 -1.27 22.85 -7.97
C ASN A 351 -0.44 23.07 -9.26
N LEU A 352 -0.97 23.81 -10.21
CA LEU A 352 -0.34 24.02 -11.52
C LEU A 352 1.07 24.61 -11.40
N GLU A 353 1.28 25.61 -10.54
CA GLU A 353 2.60 26.24 -10.35
C GLU A 353 3.60 25.24 -9.73
N VAL A 354 3.15 24.44 -8.76
CA VAL A 354 3.98 23.39 -8.15
C VAL A 354 4.40 22.35 -9.18
N LEU A 355 3.46 21.89 -10.02
CA LEU A 355 3.73 20.89 -11.06
C LEU A 355 4.68 21.42 -12.13
N THR A 356 4.43 22.63 -12.64
CA THR A 356 5.28 23.24 -13.69
C THR A 356 6.66 23.56 -13.15
N SER A 357 6.79 24.05 -11.92
CA SER A 357 8.08 24.30 -11.28
C SER A 357 8.86 23.01 -11.05
N PHE A 358 8.20 21.92 -10.68
CA PHE A 358 8.84 20.60 -10.53
C PHE A 358 9.35 20.08 -11.88
N ILE A 359 8.55 20.21 -12.95
CA ILE A 359 8.96 19.83 -14.32
C ILE A 359 10.21 20.63 -14.72
N ASP A 360 10.21 21.96 -14.55
CA ASP A 360 11.33 22.82 -14.94
C ASP A 360 12.60 22.50 -14.14
N ALA A 361 12.48 22.30 -12.83
CA ALA A 361 13.60 21.92 -11.98
C ALA A 361 14.17 20.54 -12.37
N THR A 362 13.30 19.58 -12.70
CA THR A 362 13.71 18.25 -13.15
C THR A 362 14.45 18.32 -14.49
N LEU A 363 13.93 19.08 -15.46
CA LEU A 363 14.59 19.28 -16.76
C LEU A 363 15.95 19.93 -16.61
N LEU A 364 16.06 20.93 -15.73
CA LEU A 364 17.35 21.56 -15.43
C LEU A 364 18.34 20.53 -14.83
N TYR A 365 17.86 19.68 -13.93
CA TYR A 365 18.68 18.65 -13.29
C TYR A 365 19.22 17.61 -14.27
N ILE A 366 18.43 17.21 -15.28
CA ILE A 366 18.85 16.23 -16.31
C ILE A 366 19.36 16.87 -17.60
N SER A 367 19.49 18.20 -17.66
CA SER A 367 19.77 18.95 -18.89
C SER A 367 21.03 18.51 -19.64
N GLU A 368 22.07 18.07 -18.91
CA GLU A 368 23.30 17.57 -19.52
C GLU A 368 23.16 16.15 -20.10
N ALA A 369 22.28 15.34 -19.53
CA ALA A 369 22.06 13.96 -19.99
C ALA A 369 21.15 13.92 -21.23
N ILE A 370 20.22 14.86 -21.41
CA ILE A 370 19.29 14.91 -22.55
C ILE A 370 20.00 14.83 -23.90
N PRO A 371 21.00 15.68 -24.23
CA PRO A 371 21.69 15.60 -25.51
C PRO A 371 22.47 14.27 -25.67
N ARG A 372 23.07 13.72 -24.61
CA ARG A 372 23.77 12.42 -24.67
C ARG A 372 22.78 11.28 -24.92
N GLU A 373 21.59 11.32 -24.28
CA GLU A 373 20.50 10.38 -24.51
C GLU A 373 20.02 10.42 -25.96
N HIS A 374 19.84 11.62 -26.51
CA HIS A 374 19.43 11.78 -27.89
C HIS A 374 20.51 11.28 -28.86
N GLU A 375 21.77 11.62 -28.63
CA GLU A 375 22.90 11.11 -29.44
C GLU A 375 22.97 9.57 -29.44
N ARG A 376 22.69 8.95 -28.29
CA ARG A 376 22.76 7.49 -28.13
C ARG A 376 21.62 6.76 -28.82
N TRP A 377 20.37 7.26 -28.70
CA TRP A 377 19.18 6.52 -29.07
C TRP A 377 18.33 7.18 -30.16
N GLY A 378 18.50 8.46 -30.44
CA GLY A 378 17.73 9.20 -31.45
C GLY A 378 16.26 9.45 -31.07
N THR A 379 15.86 9.19 -29.83
CA THR A 379 14.44 9.14 -29.40
C THR A 379 13.87 10.48 -28.96
N LEU A 380 14.70 11.53 -28.80
CA LEU A 380 14.30 12.81 -28.21
C LEU A 380 14.18 13.96 -29.24
N ALA A 381 13.93 13.65 -30.51
CA ALA A 381 13.79 14.68 -31.55
C ALA A 381 12.71 15.73 -31.24
N ASN A 382 11.63 15.32 -30.62
CA ASN A 382 10.47 16.17 -30.26
C ASN A 382 10.38 16.44 -28.75
N HIS A 383 11.45 16.25 -27.99
CA HIS A 383 11.45 16.37 -26.52
C HIS A 383 10.88 17.71 -26.02
N THR A 384 11.34 18.83 -26.62
CA THR A 384 10.89 20.18 -26.22
C THR A 384 9.39 20.35 -26.45
N ASP A 385 8.88 19.92 -27.60
CA ASP A 385 7.46 20.02 -27.94
C ASP A 385 6.63 19.09 -27.06
N ASP A 386 7.12 17.87 -26.76
CA ASP A 386 6.43 16.92 -25.88
C ASP A 386 6.31 17.46 -24.44
N VAL A 387 7.36 18.10 -23.92
CA VAL A 387 7.30 18.79 -22.62
C VAL A 387 6.32 19.97 -22.63
N ALA A 388 6.33 20.77 -23.68
CA ALA A 388 5.40 21.89 -23.82
C ALA A 388 3.94 21.41 -23.87
N ASN A 389 3.68 20.37 -24.65
CA ASN A 389 2.36 19.72 -24.74
C ASN A 389 1.93 19.12 -23.39
N MET A 390 2.84 18.48 -22.67
CA MET A 390 2.58 17.95 -21.32
C MET A 390 2.14 19.06 -20.34
N LYS A 391 2.82 20.21 -20.33
CA LYS A 391 2.45 21.35 -19.50
C LYS A 391 1.10 21.94 -19.88
N THR A 392 0.81 22.07 -21.16
CA THR A 392 -0.48 22.51 -21.68
C THR A 392 -1.59 21.57 -21.25
N PHE A 393 -1.37 20.26 -21.46
CA PHE A 393 -2.31 19.22 -21.03
C PHE A 393 -2.62 19.33 -19.52
N ILE A 394 -1.60 19.43 -18.66
CA ILE A 394 -1.78 19.56 -17.21
C ILE A 394 -2.65 20.79 -16.87
N SER A 395 -2.37 21.94 -17.50
CA SER A 395 -3.12 23.18 -17.28
C SER A 395 -4.60 23.03 -17.66
N GLU A 396 -4.86 22.50 -18.83
CA GLU A 396 -6.22 22.29 -19.34
C GLU A 396 -6.96 21.22 -18.52
N ARG A 397 -6.26 20.15 -18.14
CA ARG A 397 -6.81 19.03 -17.36
C ARG A 397 -7.25 19.46 -15.95
N ILE A 398 -6.44 20.27 -15.27
CA ILE A 398 -6.81 20.84 -13.96
C ILE A 398 -8.09 21.67 -14.08
N VAL A 399 -8.19 22.50 -15.10
CA VAL A 399 -9.40 23.31 -15.35
C VAL A 399 -10.62 22.43 -15.61
N TRP A 400 -10.45 21.43 -16.48
CA TRP A 400 -11.55 20.54 -16.82
C TRP A 400 -12.03 19.71 -15.61
N ILE A 401 -11.13 19.09 -14.87
CA ILE A 401 -11.48 18.33 -13.65
C ILE A 401 -12.20 19.22 -12.65
N THR A 402 -11.65 20.41 -12.37
CA THR A 402 -12.27 21.36 -11.42
C THR A 402 -13.70 21.72 -11.79
N ASN A 403 -14.00 21.84 -13.08
CA ASN A 403 -15.34 22.19 -13.57
C ASN A 403 -16.31 20.99 -13.60
N ASN A 404 -15.79 19.75 -13.59
CA ASN A 404 -16.59 18.53 -13.80
C ASN A 404 -16.65 17.59 -12.58
N ILE A 405 -15.83 17.84 -11.54
CA ILE A 405 -15.71 16.92 -10.39
C ILE A 405 -16.92 16.99 -9.42
N GLY A 406 -17.73 18.02 -9.52
CA GLY A 406 -18.92 18.20 -8.67
C GLY A 406 -18.64 18.84 -7.30
N PRO A 407 -19.67 19.03 -6.50
CA PRO A 407 -19.58 19.73 -5.21
C PRO A 407 -19.09 18.80 -4.08
N TYR A 408 -18.51 19.39 -3.02
CA TYR A 408 -18.09 18.68 -1.80
C TYR A 408 -18.69 19.26 -0.50
N SER A 409 -19.69 20.11 -0.60
CA SER A 409 -20.32 20.75 0.57
C SER A 409 -20.89 19.75 1.59
N ASN A 410 -21.36 18.58 1.13
CA ASN A 410 -21.96 17.56 1.99
C ASN A 410 -20.95 16.81 2.87
N CYS A 411 -19.65 16.89 2.57
CA CYS A 411 -18.58 16.25 3.34
C CYS A 411 -17.46 17.22 3.76
N SER A 412 -17.69 18.53 3.64
CA SER A 412 -16.69 19.56 3.99
C SER A 412 -16.51 19.75 5.50
N ASN A 413 -17.58 19.55 6.27
CA ASN A 413 -17.61 19.74 7.72
C ASN A 413 -18.23 18.49 8.37
N VAL A 414 -17.48 17.40 8.38
CA VAL A 414 -17.90 16.16 9.03
C VAL A 414 -17.59 16.28 10.51
N GLU A 415 -18.62 16.16 11.37
CA GLU A 415 -18.42 16.06 12.80
C GLU A 415 -17.85 14.67 13.13
N VAL A 416 -16.70 14.66 13.80
CA VAL A 416 -16.05 13.45 14.25
C VAL A 416 -16.30 13.25 15.75
N PRO A 417 -16.37 12.01 16.24
CA PRO A 417 -16.62 11.75 17.65
C PRO A 417 -15.44 12.23 18.52
N PRO A 418 -15.70 12.65 19.78
CA PRO A 418 -14.67 13.18 20.68
C PRO A 418 -13.84 12.05 21.31
N LEU A 419 -13.08 11.33 20.49
CA LEU A 419 -12.19 10.26 20.91
C LEU A 419 -10.75 10.74 20.83
N VAL A 420 -9.97 10.48 21.88
CA VAL A 420 -8.58 10.92 22.00
C VAL A 420 -7.68 9.74 22.35
N ILE A 421 -6.56 9.60 21.67
CA ILE A 421 -5.49 8.65 22.00
C ILE A 421 -4.72 9.23 23.21
N THR A 422 -4.81 8.56 24.35
CA THR A 422 -4.33 9.11 25.64
C THR A 422 -3.13 8.40 26.20
N LYS A 423 -2.86 7.13 25.79
CA LYS A 423 -1.69 6.36 26.24
C LYS A 423 -1.17 5.50 25.11
N ILE A 424 0.15 5.36 25.05
CA ILE A 424 0.85 4.49 24.09
C ILE A 424 1.98 3.78 24.81
N ASN A 425 1.97 2.45 24.80
CA ASN A 425 3.08 1.62 25.27
C ASN A 425 3.69 0.92 24.05
N TYR A 426 4.66 1.59 23.42
CA TYR A 426 5.21 1.14 22.14
C TYR A 426 6.45 0.24 22.28
N ASN A 427 7.18 0.34 23.42
CA ASN A 427 8.35 -0.49 23.69
C ASN A 427 8.39 -0.90 25.18
N PRO A 428 7.48 -1.79 25.62
CA PRO A 428 7.45 -2.27 26.99
C PRO A 428 8.70 -3.10 27.34
N THR A 429 9.13 -3.02 28.60
CA THR A 429 10.22 -3.84 29.10
C THR A 429 9.87 -5.33 29.05
N THR A 430 10.75 -6.14 28.51
CA THR A 430 10.62 -7.59 28.48
C THR A 430 10.89 -8.21 29.85
N THR A 431 10.23 -9.32 30.14
CA THR A 431 10.41 -10.12 31.36
C THR A 431 10.46 -11.60 31.00
N ALA A 432 10.80 -12.45 31.99
CA ALA A 432 10.77 -13.90 31.77
C ALA A 432 9.36 -14.43 31.42
N GLU A 433 8.33 -13.77 31.93
CA GLU A 433 6.91 -14.12 31.62
C GLU A 433 6.46 -13.53 30.27
N PHE A 434 6.96 -12.36 29.89
CA PHE A 434 6.64 -11.66 28.64
C PHE A 434 7.95 -11.38 27.89
N PRO A 435 8.48 -12.37 27.17
CA PRO A 435 9.81 -12.28 26.55
C PRO A 435 9.81 -11.43 25.26
N ALA A 436 8.67 -11.23 24.62
CA ALA A 436 8.52 -10.33 23.48
C ALA A 436 8.01 -8.96 23.96
N ASN A 437 8.67 -7.88 23.57
CA ASN A 437 8.20 -6.52 23.91
C ASN A 437 6.80 -6.25 23.35
N SER A 438 6.49 -6.76 22.17
CA SER A 438 5.17 -6.65 21.55
C SER A 438 4.02 -7.27 22.37
N ASP A 439 4.29 -8.18 23.31
CA ASP A 439 3.26 -8.81 24.14
C ASP A 439 2.50 -7.81 25.01
N LEU A 440 3.18 -6.75 25.47
CA LEU A 440 2.61 -5.76 26.39
C LEU A 440 2.37 -4.40 25.74
N GLU A 441 2.50 -4.29 24.41
CA GLU A 441 2.15 -3.08 23.68
C GLU A 441 0.65 -2.78 23.79
N PHE A 442 0.32 -1.49 23.92
CA PHE A 442 -1.07 -1.05 23.86
C PHE A 442 -1.23 0.41 23.40
N ILE A 443 -2.45 0.70 22.93
CA ILE A 443 -2.97 2.05 22.66
C ILE A 443 -4.22 2.22 23.50
N ALA A 444 -4.33 3.34 24.24
CA ALA A 444 -5.54 3.69 24.98
C ALA A 444 -6.28 4.83 24.27
N ILE A 445 -7.58 4.66 24.10
CA ILE A 445 -8.49 5.63 23.48
C ILE A 445 -9.57 5.99 24.51
N GLN A 446 -9.79 7.28 24.72
CA GLN A 446 -10.79 7.80 25.67
C GLN A 446 -11.89 8.56 24.94
N ASN A 447 -13.13 8.34 25.34
CA ASN A 447 -14.25 9.21 24.99
C ASN A 447 -14.25 10.42 25.93
N THR A 448 -13.96 11.60 25.40
CA THR A 448 -13.92 12.87 26.16
C THR A 448 -15.24 13.64 26.10
N GLY A 449 -16.23 13.09 25.39
CA GLY A 449 -17.56 13.70 25.23
C GLY A 449 -18.50 13.41 26.39
N SER A 450 -19.68 14.03 26.32
CA SER A 450 -20.76 13.89 27.32
C SER A 450 -21.76 12.75 27.01
N GLU A 451 -21.62 12.10 25.86
CA GLU A 451 -22.49 11.01 25.40
C GLU A 451 -21.65 9.77 25.02
N PRO A 452 -22.23 8.55 25.13
CA PRO A 452 -21.60 7.36 24.58
C PRO A 452 -21.38 7.46 23.08
N VAL A 453 -20.25 6.94 22.58
CA VAL A 453 -19.90 6.96 21.15
C VAL A 453 -20.03 5.56 20.56
N ASN A 454 -20.78 5.43 19.46
CA ASN A 454 -20.80 4.22 18.63
C ASN A 454 -19.51 4.16 17.78
N LEU A 455 -18.77 3.07 17.93
CA LEU A 455 -17.47 2.87 17.27
C LEU A 455 -17.59 2.18 15.90
N SER A 456 -18.80 1.90 15.41
CA SER A 456 -19.03 1.23 14.12
C SER A 456 -18.33 1.99 12.97
N GLY A 457 -17.53 1.30 12.17
CA GLY A 457 -16.82 1.86 11.04
C GLY A 457 -15.57 2.66 11.39
N ILE A 458 -15.29 2.93 12.65
CA ILE A 458 -14.03 3.56 13.10
C ILE A 458 -12.88 2.56 12.95
N TYR A 459 -11.71 3.04 12.57
CA TYR A 459 -10.54 2.18 12.38
C TYR A 459 -9.21 2.94 12.57
N LEU A 460 -8.14 2.18 12.78
CA LEU A 460 -6.77 2.69 12.66
C LEU A 460 -6.40 2.68 11.19
N SER A 461 -6.20 3.86 10.60
CA SER A 461 -6.14 4.03 9.14
C SER A 461 -4.73 3.94 8.55
N GLN A 462 -3.68 3.98 9.36
CA GLN A 462 -2.31 3.83 8.87
C GLN A 462 -1.91 2.35 8.77
N LEU A 463 -1.05 2.03 7.78
CA LEU A 463 -0.44 0.71 7.69
C LEU A 463 0.53 0.47 8.85
N GLY A 464 0.79 -0.80 9.16
CA GLY A 464 1.70 -1.21 10.23
C GLY A 464 1.00 -1.61 11.52
N THR A 465 -0.09 -0.97 11.88
CA THR A 465 -0.92 -1.35 13.03
C THR A 465 -2.38 -1.15 12.65
N ASN A 466 -3.08 -2.24 12.40
CA ASN A 466 -4.44 -2.18 11.88
C ASN A 466 -5.44 -2.69 12.90
N TYR A 467 -6.54 -1.97 13.03
CA TYR A 467 -7.70 -2.39 13.80
C TYR A 467 -8.96 -1.73 13.23
N GLN A 468 -10.02 -2.49 13.09
CA GLN A 468 -11.36 -2.00 12.76
C GLN A 468 -12.29 -2.33 13.94
N PHE A 469 -12.97 -1.31 14.44
CA PHE A 469 -13.92 -1.53 15.54
C PHE A 469 -15.12 -2.35 15.07
N PRO A 470 -15.59 -3.32 15.89
CA PRO A 470 -16.75 -4.12 15.56
C PRO A 470 -18.03 -3.27 15.40
N TYR A 471 -18.91 -3.72 14.53
CA TYR A 471 -20.23 -3.11 14.38
C TYR A 471 -20.99 -3.11 15.72
N ASN A 472 -21.65 -2.00 16.03
CA ASN A 472 -22.35 -1.74 17.30
C ASN A 472 -21.47 -1.76 18.57
N ALA A 473 -20.15 -1.71 18.43
CA ALA A 473 -19.29 -1.44 19.57
C ALA A 473 -19.53 -0.02 20.10
N VAL A 474 -19.49 0.15 21.41
CA VAL A 474 -19.75 1.44 22.07
C VAL A 474 -18.69 1.71 23.12
N ILE A 475 -18.25 2.96 23.23
CA ILE A 475 -17.45 3.48 24.34
C ILE A 475 -18.30 4.46 25.16
N GLY A 476 -18.39 4.24 26.46
CA GLY A 476 -19.17 5.07 27.38
C GLY A 476 -18.59 6.46 27.60
N VAL A 477 -19.36 7.30 28.32
CA VAL A 477 -18.90 8.66 28.69
C VAL A 477 -17.68 8.58 29.62
N ASN A 478 -16.62 9.34 29.30
CA ASN A 478 -15.34 9.33 30.02
C ASN A 478 -14.67 7.95 30.11
N GLU A 479 -15.16 6.97 29.38
CA GLU A 479 -14.57 5.63 29.33
C GLU A 479 -13.26 5.64 28.55
N THR A 480 -12.31 4.81 29.00
CA THR A 480 -11.06 4.52 28.29
C THR A 480 -11.03 3.05 27.92
N ILE A 481 -10.83 2.77 26.65
CA ILE A 481 -10.62 1.41 26.13
C ILE A 481 -9.16 1.23 25.70
N TYR A 482 -8.71 -0.02 25.72
CA TYR A 482 -7.35 -0.40 25.35
C TYR A 482 -7.37 -1.34 24.16
N LEU A 483 -6.58 -1.03 23.15
CA LEU A 483 -6.22 -1.96 22.08
C LEU A 483 -4.84 -2.50 22.39
N SER A 484 -4.63 -3.81 22.28
CA SER A 484 -3.38 -4.47 22.64
C SER A 484 -2.80 -5.27 21.46
N GLY A 485 -1.49 -5.46 21.45
CA GLY A 485 -0.81 -6.37 20.53
C GLY A 485 -1.07 -7.84 20.85
N ASN A 486 -1.33 -8.17 22.14
CA ASN A 486 -1.59 -9.54 22.61
C ASN A 486 -2.60 -9.53 23.77
N LEU A 487 -3.83 -10.00 23.51
CA LEU A 487 -4.92 -9.99 24.50
C LEU A 487 -4.61 -10.82 25.75
N ASP A 488 -4.02 -12.00 25.59
CA ASP A 488 -3.71 -12.90 26.70
C ASP A 488 -2.62 -12.30 27.61
N ALA A 489 -1.54 -11.80 27.01
CA ALA A 489 -0.47 -11.15 27.75
C ALA A 489 -0.97 -9.89 28.47
N PHE A 490 -1.78 -9.08 27.80
CA PHE A 490 -2.40 -7.89 28.37
C PHE A 490 -3.24 -8.24 29.61
N GLN A 491 -4.14 -9.24 29.48
CA GLN A 491 -4.99 -9.67 30.59
C GLN A 491 -4.19 -10.22 31.77
N ARG A 492 -3.16 -11.02 31.51
CA ARG A 492 -2.29 -11.56 32.56
C ARG A 492 -1.52 -10.46 33.29
N LYS A 493 -1.03 -9.45 32.55
CA LYS A 493 -0.25 -8.34 33.10
C LYS A 493 -1.09 -7.36 33.88
N TYR A 494 -2.24 -6.95 33.34
CA TYR A 494 -3.03 -5.83 33.86
C TYR A 494 -4.28 -6.26 34.63
N GLY A 495 -4.66 -7.54 34.59
CA GLY A 495 -5.76 -8.11 35.37
C GLY A 495 -7.16 -7.86 34.76
N PHE A 496 -7.25 -7.32 33.52
CA PHE A 496 -8.49 -7.14 32.79
C PHE A 496 -8.26 -7.30 31.29
N SER A 497 -9.33 -7.56 30.53
CA SER A 497 -9.24 -7.74 29.08
C SER A 497 -9.14 -6.42 28.34
N ALA A 498 -8.25 -6.29 27.37
CA ALA A 498 -8.30 -5.21 26.41
C ALA A 498 -9.58 -5.29 25.56
N PHE A 499 -9.97 -4.17 24.96
CA PHE A 499 -11.14 -4.07 24.09
C PHE A 499 -10.98 -4.87 22.81
N GLY A 500 -9.78 -4.85 22.23
CA GLY A 500 -9.48 -5.58 21.00
C GLY A 500 -7.97 -5.74 20.78
N GLN A 501 -7.64 -6.59 19.81
CA GLN A 501 -6.26 -6.84 19.41
C GLN A 501 -6.05 -6.25 18.02
N TYR A 502 -5.10 -5.32 17.91
CA TYR A 502 -4.64 -4.85 16.61
C TYR A 502 -3.68 -5.88 15.98
N SER A 503 -3.59 -5.84 14.67
CA SER A 503 -2.62 -6.68 13.95
C SER A 503 -1.24 -6.04 13.92
N ARG A 504 -0.20 -6.87 13.82
CA ARG A 504 1.21 -6.47 13.84
C ARG A 504 1.62 -5.85 15.18
N ASN A 505 2.64 -5.00 15.18
CA ASN A 505 3.24 -4.40 16.37
C ASN A 505 3.40 -2.90 16.18
N LEU A 506 3.51 -2.17 17.29
CA LEU A 506 3.95 -0.79 17.27
C LEU A 506 5.46 -0.72 16.92
N SER A 507 5.88 0.35 16.27
CA SER A 507 7.29 0.57 16.00
C SER A 507 8.02 1.01 17.28
N ASN A 508 9.18 0.42 17.57
CA ASN A 508 10.00 0.81 18.71
C ASN A 508 10.73 2.15 18.51
N THR A 509 10.69 2.72 17.30
CA THR A 509 11.39 3.99 17.00
C THR A 509 10.44 5.14 16.74
N SER A 510 9.53 4.99 15.79
CA SER A 510 8.54 6.02 15.47
C SER A 510 7.38 5.41 14.71
N GLN A 511 6.18 5.93 14.95
CA GLN A 511 4.99 5.55 14.17
C GLN A 511 3.93 6.63 14.27
N LYS A 512 3.26 6.85 13.14
CA LYS A 512 2.05 7.65 13.09
C LYS A 512 0.85 6.74 13.30
N ILE A 513 0.02 7.06 14.30
CA ILE A 513 -1.25 6.39 14.60
C ILE A 513 -2.35 7.37 14.22
N VAL A 514 -3.30 6.93 13.41
CA VAL A 514 -4.45 7.75 12.99
C VAL A 514 -5.73 6.98 13.27
N LEU A 515 -6.58 7.53 14.10
CA LEU A 515 -7.94 7.08 14.32
C LEU A 515 -8.85 7.82 13.35
N ALA A 516 -9.62 7.11 12.55
CA ALA A 516 -10.48 7.71 11.53
C ALA A 516 -11.86 7.06 11.50
N ASP A 517 -12.85 7.78 10.98
CA ASP A 517 -14.16 7.23 10.67
C ASP A 517 -14.13 6.37 9.40
N SER A 518 -15.23 5.76 9.03
CA SER A 518 -15.31 4.82 7.90
C SER A 518 -14.92 5.43 6.55
N TYR A 519 -15.01 6.74 6.39
CA TYR A 519 -14.64 7.48 5.19
C TYR A 519 -13.22 8.07 5.26
N GLY A 520 -12.48 7.85 6.35
CA GLY A 520 -11.13 8.37 6.54
C GLY A 520 -11.07 9.80 7.09
N ASN A 521 -12.19 10.36 7.60
CA ASN A 521 -12.12 11.61 8.33
C ASN A 521 -11.36 11.37 9.63
N VAL A 522 -10.28 12.14 9.84
CA VAL A 522 -9.40 11.97 11.00
C VAL A 522 -10.15 12.39 12.26
N ILE A 523 -10.24 11.47 13.23
CA ILE A 523 -10.78 11.69 14.56
C ILE A 523 -9.67 12.20 15.46
N ASP A 524 -8.53 11.48 15.45
CA ASP A 524 -7.36 11.82 16.23
C ASP A 524 -6.08 11.28 15.57
N THR A 525 -4.95 11.93 15.80
CA THR A 525 -3.66 11.50 15.24
C THR A 525 -2.52 11.83 16.19
N VAL A 526 -1.60 10.89 16.32
CA VAL A 526 -0.34 11.07 17.05
C VAL A 526 0.80 10.42 16.29
N GLU A 527 1.93 11.12 16.17
CA GLU A 527 3.17 10.57 15.64
C GLU A 527 4.24 10.64 16.74
N TYR A 528 4.52 9.49 17.37
CA TYR A 528 5.51 9.40 18.42
C TYR A 528 6.88 9.03 17.87
N PHE A 529 7.92 9.37 18.65
CA PHE A 529 9.32 9.03 18.37
C PHE A 529 10.02 8.56 19.67
N ASP A 530 11.04 7.72 19.51
CA ASP A 530 11.94 7.27 20.60
C ASP A 530 13.04 8.29 20.96
N THR A 531 13.01 9.46 20.33
CA THR A 531 14.03 10.51 20.46
C THR A 531 13.45 11.79 21.04
N THR A 532 14.33 12.61 21.66
CA THR A 532 13.95 13.96 22.14
C THR A 532 13.29 14.78 21.00
N PRO A 533 12.17 15.47 21.24
CA PRO A 533 11.62 15.88 22.55
C PRO A 533 10.62 14.91 23.21
N TRP A 534 10.43 13.71 22.70
CA TRP A 534 9.56 12.70 23.31
C TRP A 534 10.17 12.12 24.58
N PRO A 535 9.34 11.68 25.58
CA PRO A 535 9.84 11.09 26.83
C PRO A 535 10.62 9.79 26.58
N LEU A 536 11.93 9.81 26.81
CA LEU A 536 12.83 8.68 26.58
C LEU A 536 12.57 7.50 27.54
N GLU A 537 11.95 7.76 28.69
CA GLU A 537 11.61 6.74 29.69
C GLU A 537 10.54 5.76 29.19
N ALA A 538 9.83 6.09 28.13
CA ALA A 538 8.86 5.19 27.49
C ALA A 538 9.52 4.17 26.53
N ASP A 539 10.82 4.34 26.24
CA ASP A 539 11.59 3.47 25.37
C ASP A 539 12.26 2.34 26.16
N GLY A 540 11.56 1.24 26.39
CA GLY A 540 12.10 0.00 26.97
C GLY A 540 12.41 0.03 28.45
N THR A 541 12.11 1.12 29.18
CA THR A 541 12.49 1.27 30.59
C THR A 541 11.36 1.02 31.61
N GLY A 542 10.18 0.61 31.13
CA GLY A 542 9.03 0.22 31.95
C GLY A 542 7.95 1.30 32.10
N SER A 543 8.16 2.47 31.53
CA SER A 543 7.13 3.50 31.41
C SER A 543 6.40 3.39 30.06
N TYR A 544 5.19 3.94 29.97
CA TYR A 544 4.48 4.18 28.73
C TYR A 544 4.26 5.70 28.54
N LEU A 545 3.97 6.13 27.33
CA LEU A 545 3.58 7.51 27.04
C LEU A 545 2.15 7.76 27.55
N GLN A 546 1.98 8.82 28.31
CA GLN A 546 0.67 9.28 28.80
C GLN A 546 0.47 10.75 28.46
N LEU A 547 -0.64 11.06 27.80
CA LEU A 547 -1.07 12.44 27.55
C LEU A 547 -1.36 13.12 28.88
N ILE A 548 -0.85 14.33 29.07
CA ILE A 548 -0.96 15.09 30.32
C ILE A 548 -2.40 15.52 30.57
N ASP A 549 -3.09 15.98 29.53
CA ASP A 549 -4.49 16.39 29.59
C ASP A 549 -5.15 16.14 28.21
N THR A 550 -6.35 15.61 28.21
CA THR A 550 -7.09 15.23 26.98
C THR A 550 -7.57 16.42 26.13
N SER A 551 -7.48 17.64 26.66
CA SER A 551 -7.75 18.88 25.89
C SER A 551 -6.55 19.39 25.11
N LEU A 552 -5.36 18.81 25.33
CA LEU A 552 -4.12 19.20 24.65
C LEU A 552 -3.99 18.44 23.30
N ASP A 553 -3.32 19.07 22.36
CA ASP A 553 -2.94 18.45 21.10
C ASP A 553 -1.92 17.29 21.38
N ASN A 554 -2.36 16.06 21.17
CA ASN A 554 -1.54 14.87 21.41
C ASN A 554 -0.49 14.61 20.30
N ASN A 555 -0.47 15.39 19.23
CA ASN A 555 0.62 15.36 18.25
C ASN A 555 1.83 16.23 18.63
N VAL A 556 1.78 16.86 19.82
CA VAL A 556 2.85 17.68 20.36
C VAL A 556 3.56 16.95 21.50
N ALA A 557 4.82 16.60 21.33
CA ALA A 557 5.62 15.81 22.29
C ALA A 557 5.62 16.39 23.72
N ALA A 558 5.62 17.72 23.87
CA ALA A 558 5.60 18.40 25.17
C ALA A 558 4.32 18.15 25.99
N ASN A 559 3.26 17.64 25.35
CA ASN A 559 2.00 17.29 25.99
C ASN A 559 1.98 15.85 26.54
N TRP A 560 3.08 15.10 26.35
CA TRP A 560 3.24 13.75 26.84
C TRP A 560 4.24 13.65 27.98
N GLN A 561 4.00 12.71 28.88
CA GLN A 561 4.90 12.38 29.99
C GLN A 561 5.06 10.86 30.10
N PRO A 562 6.21 10.40 30.65
CA PRO A 562 6.35 8.98 30.99
C PRO A 562 5.47 8.63 32.18
N SER A 563 4.87 7.45 32.18
CA SER A 563 4.03 6.98 33.28
C SER A 563 4.27 5.51 33.57
N THR A 564 4.32 5.18 34.87
CA THR A 564 4.30 3.81 35.40
C THR A 564 3.02 3.52 36.18
N ASN A 565 2.04 4.43 36.13
CA ASN A 565 0.80 4.28 36.86
C ASN A 565 0.05 3.03 36.41
N ALA A 566 -0.62 2.36 37.36
CA ALA A 566 -1.47 1.23 37.02
C ALA A 566 -2.57 1.67 36.06
N ILE A 567 -2.72 0.94 34.95
CA ILE A 567 -3.86 1.11 34.06
C ILE A 567 -5.07 0.41 34.68
N LEU A 568 -6.24 1.06 34.64
CA LEU A 568 -7.45 0.57 35.27
C LEU A 568 -8.49 0.20 34.21
N SER A 569 -9.23 -0.88 34.49
CA SER A 569 -10.37 -1.30 33.67
C SER A 569 -11.52 -0.31 33.78
N THR A 570 -12.07 0.06 32.64
CA THR A 570 -13.47 0.49 32.53
C THR A 570 -14.17 -0.57 31.68
N ASN A 571 -15.28 -1.09 32.09
CA ASN A 571 -16.04 -2.25 31.58
C ASN A 571 -15.61 -2.88 30.26
N ALA A 572 -15.30 -4.18 30.25
CA ALA A 572 -14.90 -4.91 29.05
C ALA A 572 -16.09 -5.23 28.13
N PHE A 573 -16.03 -4.76 26.90
CA PHE A 573 -16.88 -5.24 25.81
C PHE A 573 -16.36 -6.62 25.33
N LYS A 574 -17.26 -7.60 25.18
CA LYS A 574 -16.93 -8.89 24.55
C LYS A 574 -17.16 -8.75 23.05
N SER A 575 -16.09 -8.66 22.25
CA SER A 575 -16.19 -8.77 20.80
C SER A 575 -16.73 -10.14 20.40
N SER A 576 -17.76 -10.16 19.56
CA SER A 576 -18.39 -11.39 19.06
C SER A 576 -17.73 -11.98 17.82
N ASP A 577 -16.68 -11.38 17.29
CA ASP A 577 -16.07 -11.83 16.04
C ASP A 577 -14.99 -12.91 16.21
N SER A 578 -15.41 -14.01 16.85
CA SER A 578 -14.60 -15.24 16.92
C SER A 578 -14.67 -16.08 15.63
N VAL A 579 -15.54 -15.71 14.65
CA VAL A 579 -15.81 -16.52 13.45
C VAL A 579 -15.82 -15.64 12.20
N ILE A 580 -15.03 -16.01 11.17
CA ILE A 580 -15.10 -15.45 9.82
C ILE A 580 -15.67 -16.49 8.85
N VAL A 581 -16.44 -16.02 7.85
CA VAL A 581 -16.98 -16.83 6.76
C VAL A 581 -16.61 -16.19 5.43
N TYR A 582 -16.03 -16.97 4.50
CA TYR A 582 -15.59 -16.46 3.20
C TYR A 582 -15.57 -17.56 2.13
N PRO A 583 -15.66 -17.19 0.83
CA PRO A 583 -16.10 -15.89 0.34
C PRO A 583 -17.58 -15.65 0.69
N ASN A 584 -17.96 -14.39 0.85
CA ASN A 584 -19.35 -14.00 0.99
C ASN A 584 -19.56 -12.70 0.17
N PRO A 585 -20.22 -12.75 -0.99
CA PRO A 585 -21.03 -13.87 -1.54
C PRO A 585 -20.24 -15.12 -1.92
N VAL A 586 -20.93 -16.28 -1.85
CA VAL A 586 -20.34 -17.59 -2.10
C VAL A 586 -20.97 -18.26 -3.35
N ALA A 587 -20.11 -18.78 -4.25
CA ALA A 587 -20.56 -19.53 -5.43
C ALA A 587 -20.73 -21.04 -5.14
N THR A 588 -19.73 -21.68 -4.54
CA THR A 588 -19.74 -23.15 -4.33
C THR A 588 -19.35 -23.54 -2.91
N THR A 589 -18.17 -23.20 -2.47
CA THR A 589 -17.63 -23.60 -1.17
C THR A 589 -17.47 -22.39 -0.26
N LEU A 590 -18.08 -22.45 0.91
CA LEU A 590 -17.89 -21.50 2.00
C LEU A 590 -16.84 -22.04 2.96
N PHE A 591 -15.84 -21.23 3.25
CA PHE A 591 -14.87 -21.49 4.31
C PHE A 591 -15.32 -20.78 5.58
N ILE A 592 -15.22 -21.49 6.69
CA ILE A 592 -15.59 -20.99 8.02
C ILE A 592 -14.39 -21.17 8.93
N GLN A 593 -13.93 -20.08 9.50
CA GLN A 593 -12.78 -20.09 10.38
C GLN A 593 -13.12 -19.48 11.73
N SER A 594 -12.60 -20.09 12.79
CA SER A 594 -12.84 -19.67 14.18
C SER A 594 -11.52 -19.65 14.97
N ILE A 595 -11.46 -18.76 15.95
CA ILE A 595 -10.35 -18.72 16.93
C ILE A 595 -10.35 -19.99 17.80
N LYS A 596 -11.56 -20.51 18.11
CA LYS A 596 -11.75 -21.75 18.87
C LYS A 596 -12.09 -22.92 17.94
N PRO A 597 -11.81 -24.15 18.35
CA PRO A 597 -12.22 -25.31 17.59
C PRO A 597 -13.74 -25.30 17.36
N ILE A 598 -14.13 -25.35 16.10
CA ILE A 598 -15.52 -25.50 15.68
C ILE A 598 -15.95 -26.93 15.97
N THR A 599 -17.02 -27.09 16.72
CA THR A 599 -17.59 -28.41 16.98
C THR A 599 -18.61 -28.80 15.91
N ASN A 600 -19.35 -27.81 15.39
CA ASN A 600 -20.39 -28.05 14.40
C ASN A 600 -20.70 -26.79 13.58
N ILE A 601 -21.10 -26.96 12.33
CA ILE A 601 -21.59 -25.90 11.43
C ILE A 601 -22.99 -26.29 10.97
N LYS A 602 -23.98 -25.41 11.13
CA LYS A 602 -25.34 -25.60 10.62
C LYS A 602 -25.70 -24.49 9.64
N VAL A 603 -26.31 -24.89 8.52
CA VAL A 603 -26.82 -23.97 7.50
C VAL A 603 -28.34 -23.94 7.54
N PHE A 604 -28.90 -22.74 7.55
CA PHE A 604 -30.34 -22.51 7.58
C PHE A 604 -30.76 -21.65 6.41
N ASP A 605 -31.98 -21.84 5.92
CA ASP A 605 -32.64 -20.90 5.02
C ASP A 605 -33.18 -19.66 5.77
N VAL A 606 -33.78 -18.74 5.03
CA VAL A 606 -34.37 -17.50 5.60
C VAL A 606 -35.60 -17.76 6.52
N LEU A 607 -36.19 -18.94 6.45
CA LEU A 607 -37.31 -19.36 7.29
C LEU A 607 -36.84 -20.09 8.55
N GLY A 608 -35.51 -20.28 8.72
CA GLY A 608 -34.94 -21.00 9.85
C GLY A 608 -34.93 -22.53 9.69
N THR A 609 -35.19 -23.05 8.46
CA THR A 609 -35.16 -24.49 8.22
C THR A 609 -33.70 -24.95 8.15
N LEU A 610 -33.35 -25.96 8.92
CA LEU A 610 -32.00 -26.56 8.87
C LEU A 610 -31.82 -27.32 7.56
N LEU A 611 -30.86 -26.87 6.75
CA LEU A 611 -30.54 -27.45 5.43
C LEU A 611 -29.35 -28.39 5.49
N GLN A 612 -28.35 -28.07 6.31
CA GLN A 612 -27.13 -28.87 6.43
C GLN A 612 -26.58 -28.81 7.85
N ASN A 613 -25.97 -29.90 8.30
CA ASN A 613 -25.28 -30.02 9.57
C ASN A 613 -23.93 -30.71 9.34
N VAL A 614 -22.84 -30.00 9.61
CA VAL A 614 -21.45 -30.45 9.35
C VAL A 614 -20.70 -30.50 10.67
N PRO A 615 -20.40 -31.68 11.21
CA PRO A 615 -19.52 -31.81 12.35
C PRO A 615 -18.08 -31.46 11.94
N VAL A 616 -17.42 -30.64 12.77
CA VAL A 616 -16.04 -30.19 12.59
C VAL A 616 -15.33 -30.35 13.93
N ASN A 617 -14.05 -30.68 13.95
CA ASN A 617 -13.22 -30.69 15.15
C ASN A 617 -11.91 -29.97 14.88
N ALA A 618 -12.00 -28.78 14.29
CA ALA A 618 -10.85 -27.97 13.88
C ALA A 618 -11.24 -26.48 13.88
N ASN A 619 -10.25 -25.61 13.79
CA ASN A 619 -10.49 -24.16 13.70
C ASN A 619 -10.93 -23.71 12.29
N LEU A 620 -10.87 -24.62 11.30
CA LEU A 620 -11.31 -24.39 9.94
C LEU A 620 -12.35 -25.45 9.54
N GLY A 621 -13.50 -24.99 9.03
CA GLY A 621 -14.55 -25.82 8.46
C GLY A 621 -14.91 -25.38 7.05
N THR A 622 -15.50 -26.27 6.26
CA THR A 622 -16.00 -25.96 4.93
C THR A 622 -17.43 -26.45 4.75
N VAL A 623 -18.20 -25.67 4.00
CA VAL A 623 -19.57 -26.02 3.61
C VAL A 623 -19.71 -25.94 2.11
N ASN A 624 -20.16 -27.01 1.48
CA ASN A 624 -20.46 -27.03 0.06
C ASN A 624 -21.90 -26.55 -0.19
N LEU A 625 -22.04 -25.44 -0.91
CA LEU A 625 -23.30 -24.81 -1.26
C LEU A 625 -23.63 -24.92 -2.75
N SER A 626 -22.90 -25.71 -3.52
CA SER A 626 -23.06 -25.81 -4.97
C SER A 626 -24.46 -26.21 -5.42
N THR A 627 -25.20 -26.95 -4.61
CA THR A 627 -26.56 -27.43 -4.88
C THR A 627 -27.66 -26.50 -4.38
N TYR A 628 -27.28 -25.42 -3.66
CA TYR A 628 -28.25 -24.48 -3.10
C TYR A 628 -28.66 -23.42 -4.15
N ALA A 629 -29.92 -23.00 -4.09
CA ALA A 629 -30.43 -21.89 -4.91
C ALA A 629 -29.74 -20.57 -4.51
N LYS A 630 -29.69 -19.63 -5.46
CA LYS A 630 -29.24 -18.28 -5.17
C LYS A 630 -30.13 -17.63 -4.11
N GLY A 631 -29.52 -16.97 -3.12
CA GLY A 631 -30.29 -16.37 -2.05
C GLY A 631 -29.49 -16.16 -0.75
N VAL A 632 -30.19 -15.73 0.28
CA VAL A 632 -29.62 -15.50 1.62
C VAL A 632 -29.77 -16.77 2.46
N TYR A 633 -28.70 -17.11 3.17
CA TYR A 633 -28.66 -18.22 4.14
C TYR A 633 -28.01 -17.75 5.45
N PHE A 634 -28.27 -18.47 6.52
CA PHE A 634 -27.66 -18.27 7.81
C PHE A 634 -26.77 -19.47 8.17
N VAL A 635 -25.55 -19.19 8.57
CA VAL A 635 -24.59 -20.20 9.00
C VAL A 635 -24.32 -20.04 10.50
N ALA A 636 -24.77 -20.98 11.30
CA ALA A 636 -24.49 -21.03 12.71
C ALA A 636 -23.28 -21.94 12.97
N VAL A 637 -22.26 -21.37 13.58
CA VAL A 637 -20.99 -22.02 13.92
C VAL A 637 -20.96 -22.24 15.42
N TYR A 638 -20.79 -23.48 15.82
CA TYR A 638 -20.81 -23.88 17.23
C TYR A 638 -19.38 -24.17 17.72
N ASP A 639 -19.05 -23.68 18.87
CA ASP A 639 -17.86 -24.02 19.65
C ASP A 639 -18.24 -24.52 21.05
N GLU A 640 -17.25 -24.73 21.93
CA GLU A 640 -17.47 -25.19 23.31
C GLU A 640 -18.23 -24.18 24.21
N ASN A 641 -18.30 -22.90 23.81
CA ASN A 641 -18.90 -21.81 24.59
C ASN A 641 -20.24 -21.33 24.03
N GLY A 642 -20.70 -21.84 22.89
CA GLY A 642 -21.96 -21.41 22.31
C GLY A 642 -21.98 -21.45 20.78
N SER A 643 -22.71 -20.52 20.18
CA SER A 643 -22.80 -20.42 18.72
C SER A 643 -22.76 -18.98 18.23
N THR A 644 -22.15 -18.77 17.09
CA THR A 644 -22.13 -17.52 16.33
C THR A 644 -22.84 -17.74 14.99
N THR A 645 -23.80 -16.86 14.65
CA THR A 645 -24.51 -16.96 13.36
C THR A 645 -24.07 -15.85 12.43
N LYS A 646 -23.70 -16.21 11.20
CA LYS A 646 -23.33 -15.28 10.12
C LYS A 646 -24.30 -15.40 8.95
N ARG A 647 -24.68 -14.26 8.37
CA ARG A 647 -25.46 -14.20 7.14
C ARG A 647 -24.53 -14.37 5.93
N ILE A 648 -24.91 -15.21 4.98
CA ILE A 648 -24.19 -15.40 3.72
C ILE A 648 -25.11 -15.19 2.54
N ILE A 649 -24.55 -14.84 1.41
CA ILE A 649 -25.24 -14.66 0.13
C ILE A 649 -24.71 -15.74 -0.84
N LYS A 650 -25.60 -16.62 -1.31
CA LYS A 650 -25.29 -17.61 -2.35
C LYS A 650 -25.57 -16.98 -3.72
N GLN A 651 -24.57 -16.96 -4.59
CA GLN A 651 -24.64 -16.51 -5.98
C GLN A 651 -25.03 -17.62 -6.95
#